data_f1a15e2f608a271f6db5a59521333bb9
#
_entry.id   f1a15e2f608a271f6db5a59521333bb9
#
_cell.length_a   1.000
_cell.length_b   1.000
_cell.length_c   1.000
_cell.angle_alpha   90.00
_cell.angle_beta   90.00
_cell.angle_gamma   90.00
#
_symmetry.space_group_name_H-M   'P 1'
#
loop_
_entity.id
_entity.type
_entity.pdbx_description
1 polymer ?
#
loop_
_entity_poly.entity_id
_entity_poly.type
_entity_poly.pdbx_seq_one_letter_code
_entity_poly.pdbx_strand_id
1 'polypeptide(L)'
;MNFPNEDSINEFLNSLVKNDLVKIILDECKHNHSLRNFLENESKKNLPENKIQNSSNSNFQQSFVKDFIIDTENPIITKQSSPNEKIALFMSLFRGRSDVFALRFENEKTKLSGYSPVCKNKWNKAKCDMKKYPCKVCPNKELEILSEKYIYNHLAGKDILCRDVVGLYPLLKDDSCYFLALDFDEENWKNDVFYVNEVCNQYEIPSSIEISRSGNGAHLWIFFLEPISAIQARKLGVLLLELSMNKNHSLNISSFDRMFPNQDYLPNGGYGNLIALPLQGQAVKNQKSVFVNNSFVPYEDQWSYLSSIKKLSKIEVEKIINDFSKVVTFTEDKLGNSKRNDILKFQNISNEFPKNIEIILSNQIILKKKDFSEQILSFLKKTAIIQNPEFYKNQKMRLPVYNIPHFINCSEEDDECLYLPRGNLEEILVFFEQNNFKVNIVDKRTCGTKIEIEFNKSLYSEQKEAFAAILNSDVGILSAGTGFGKTVVSIALIAKRKVSTLIIVNSLALLEQWKKSIEEFTNVKVGTLHSGKNKLLGIVDVALIQSLIEKKSGKVKDIDQKYGMIIVDECHHISAFSYEKVIKSFDSKFVYGLTATPKRRDGLEKIIFMQCGQILYSTTAKQMNKKQNFSHYLIPRFTTFHSINDVKDKNINQYYFELVENQARNEMIVADVKSVIEVGKTPLILSDRISHLELLKEKVSNFAKNVFLVSGKGTIKQKKSLLDAISAVPASESMIILATGKYIGEGFDNPRLDALFLTMPFSWKGTLSQYCGRIHRNYEGKDEVVIFDYVDIGISVFDRMYQKRLKGYKQLEYKIKTSINKIENENIQIEESKEASLFLFDDSIEVFYHDIQNATKSIYISTNYLKKSAIAKFMQIFKERLAEGICIKIITKENQTSLQHFDFQKLLGFGISVFFTEKTLQNIIIIDEQILWYGSTTPIGFSEENDCILRINNAKIASSLENEVFFKKD
;
A
#
# COMPACT_ATOMS: atom_id res chain seq x y z
N MET A 1 42.24 -0.05 19.41
CA MET A 1 42.15 -0.09 20.88
C MET A 1 43.55 -0.38 21.41
N ASN A 2 44.09 0.39 22.38
CA ASN A 2 45.33 0.08 23.02
C ASN A 2 45.03 -0.75 24.27
N PHE A 3 45.32 -2.04 24.25
CA PHE A 3 45.20 -2.92 25.40
C PHE A 3 46.49 -2.84 26.25
N PRO A 4 46.40 -2.78 27.56
CA PRO A 4 47.59 -2.58 28.44
C PRO A 4 48.50 -3.81 28.54
N ASN A 5 48.06 -5.02 28.24
CA ASN A 5 48.85 -6.26 28.22
C ASN A 5 48.19 -7.38 27.40
N GLU A 6 48.88 -8.49 27.15
CA GLU A 6 48.34 -9.66 26.39
C GLU A 6 47.17 -10.34 27.06
N ASP A 7 47.07 -10.34 28.35
CA ASP A 7 45.96 -10.97 29.08
C ASP A 7 44.64 -10.25 28.83
N SER A 8 44.65 -8.90 28.76
CA SER A 8 43.50 -8.09 28.41
C SER A 8 43.03 -8.29 26.98
N ILE A 9 43.94 -8.59 26.06
CA ILE A 9 43.64 -8.96 24.69
C ILE A 9 42.97 -10.32 24.64
N ASN A 10 43.50 -11.30 25.35
CA ASN A 10 42.97 -12.66 25.41
C ASN A 10 41.56 -12.71 26.07
N GLU A 11 41.34 -11.94 27.10
CA GLU A 11 40.01 -11.82 27.75
C GLU A 11 39.01 -11.20 26.78
N PHE A 12 39.39 -10.15 26.05
CA PHE A 12 38.55 -9.52 25.01
C PHE A 12 38.25 -10.47 23.87
N LEU A 13 39.25 -11.17 23.33
CA LEU A 13 39.06 -12.11 22.21
C LEU A 13 38.19 -13.31 22.59
N ASN A 14 38.28 -13.80 23.83
CA ASN A 14 37.43 -14.87 24.33
C ASN A 14 36.00 -14.42 24.65
N SER A 15 35.74 -13.12 24.80
CA SER A 15 34.42 -12.55 25.00
C SER A 15 33.65 -12.37 23.68
N LEU A 16 34.31 -12.45 22.51
CA LEU A 16 33.70 -12.29 21.22
C LEU A 16 33.07 -13.59 20.72
N VAL A 17 31.86 -13.46 20.12
CA VAL A 17 31.24 -14.60 19.44
C VAL A 17 32.09 -14.93 18.19
N LYS A 18 32.28 -16.23 17.92
CA LYS A 18 33.15 -16.74 16.83
C LYS A 18 32.95 -16.00 15.49
N ASN A 19 31.73 -15.60 15.16
CA ASN A 19 31.40 -14.88 13.95
C ASN A 19 31.90 -13.42 13.93
N ASP A 20 31.99 -12.78 15.08
CA ASP A 20 32.49 -11.41 15.19
C ASP A 20 34.02 -11.38 15.12
N LEU A 21 34.68 -12.39 15.68
CA LEU A 21 36.12 -12.61 15.55
C LEU A 21 36.53 -12.82 14.10
N VAL A 22 35.78 -13.63 13.35
CA VAL A 22 36.04 -13.86 11.91
C VAL A 22 35.85 -12.57 11.12
N LYS A 23 34.85 -11.76 11.43
CA LYS A 23 34.66 -10.46 10.75
C LYS A 23 35.81 -9.49 11.00
N ILE A 24 36.27 -9.40 12.23
CA ILE A 24 37.40 -8.52 12.60
C ILE A 24 38.68 -8.97 11.87
N ILE A 25 38.95 -10.27 11.84
CA ILE A 25 40.11 -10.83 11.13
C ILE A 25 40.01 -10.56 9.62
N LEU A 26 38.86 -10.75 9.02
CA LEU A 26 38.66 -10.50 7.58
C LEU A 26 38.76 -9.01 7.23
N ASP A 27 38.34 -8.12 8.12
CA ASP A 27 38.45 -6.67 7.90
C ASP A 27 39.90 -6.17 8.06
N GLU A 28 40.61 -6.67 9.05
CA GLU A 28 42.04 -6.42 9.19
C GLU A 28 42.90 -6.97 8.01
N CYS A 29 42.51 -8.14 7.47
CA CYS A 29 43.18 -8.70 6.27
C CYS A 29 43.04 -7.84 5.01
N LYS A 30 42.07 -6.95 4.92
CA LYS A 30 41.93 -5.99 3.81
C LYS A 30 42.98 -4.90 3.84
N HIS A 31 43.49 -4.55 5.02
CA HIS A 31 44.40 -3.43 5.22
C HIS A 31 45.78 -3.85 5.70
N ASN A 32 45.97 -5.12 6.12
CA ASN A 32 47.25 -5.64 6.63
C ASN A 32 47.73 -6.83 5.80
N HIS A 33 48.60 -6.55 4.84
CA HIS A 33 49.21 -7.54 3.93
C HIS A 33 50.00 -8.64 4.68
N SER A 34 50.63 -8.30 5.80
CA SER A 34 51.44 -9.26 6.60
C SER A 34 50.50 -10.28 7.29
N LEU A 35 49.38 -9.86 7.84
CA LEU A 35 48.40 -10.74 8.47
C LEU A 35 47.73 -11.66 7.43
N ARG A 36 47.43 -11.11 6.27
CA ARG A 36 46.87 -11.89 5.15
C ARG A 36 47.85 -12.99 4.70
N ASN A 37 49.11 -12.64 4.47
CA ASN A 37 50.16 -13.59 4.07
C ASN A 37 50.41 -14.67 5.15
N PHE A 38 50.33 -14.30 6.43
CA PHE A 38 50.44 -15.25 7.54
C PHE A 38 49.28 -16.27 7.53
N LEU A 39 48.07 -15.83 7.40
CA LEU A 39 46.87 -16.72 7.35
C LEU A 39 46.88 -17.59 6.08
N GLU A 40 47.30 -17.07 4.94
CA GLU A 40 47.46 -17.85 3.72
C GLU A 40 48.55 -18.91 3.84
N ASN A 41 49.63 -18.64 4.57
CA ASN A 41 50.71 -19.59 4.82
C ASN A 41 50.30 -20.66 5.86
N GLU A 42 49.59 -20.29 6.91
CA GLU A 42 49.06 -21.25 7.88
C GLU A 42 47.98 -22.16 7.27
N SER A 43 47.16 -21.63 6.37
CA SER A 43 46.15 -22.45 5.65
C SER A 43 46.79 -23.49 4.72
N LYS A 44 47.98 -23.20 4.18
CA LYS A 44 48.79 -24.14 3.37
C LYS A 44 49.47 -25.22 4.18
N LYS A 45 49.77 -25.01 5.47
CA LYS A 45 50.36 -26.00 6.39
C LYS A 45 49.40 -27.07 6.86
N ASN A 46 48.09 -26.81 6.83
CA ASN A 46 47.07 -27.69 7.38
C ASN A 46 46.29 -28.48 6.30
N LEU A 47 46.78 -28.55 5.05
CA LEU A 47 46.20 -29.40 3.99
C LEU A 47 47.08 -30.66 3.82
N PRO A 48 46.54 -31.91 3.85
CA PRO A 48 47.29 -33.11 3.56
C PRO A 48 47.70 -33.19 2.07
N GLU A 49 49.01 -33.45 1.83
CA GLU A 49 49.53 -33.64 0.49
C GLU A 49 48.94 -34.86 -0.20
N ASN A 50 48.26 -34.70 -1.32
CA ASN A 50 48.11 -35.74 -2.33
C ASN A 50 48.12 -35.16 -3.75
N LYS A 51 49.32 -35.32 -4.38
CA LYS A 51 49.61 -35.51 -5.78
C LYS A 51 48.83 -34.71 -6.85
N ILE A 52 49.54 -33.66 -7.28
CA ILE A 52 49.30 -33.01 -8.58
C ILE A 52 50.19 -33.72 -9.64
N GLN A 53 49.56 -34.27 -10.70
CA GLN A 53 50.22 -34.49 -11.98
C GLN A 53 49.54 -33.64 -13.05
N ASN A 54 50.39 -32.92 -13.78
CA ASN A 54 50.06 -31.98 -14.85
C ASN A 54 49.31 -32.63 -16.02
N SER A 55 48.32 -31.95 -16.57
CA SER A 55 48.16 -31.86 -18.02
C SER A 55 47.34 -30.60 -18.37
N SER A 56 47.90 -29.83 -19.28
CA SER A 56 47.46 -28.59 -19.85
C SER A 56 46.32 -28.76 -20.86
N ASN A 57 45.49 -27.67 -20.91
CA ASN A 57 44.70 -27.21 -22.05
C ASN A 57 43.21 -27.54 -22.17
N SER A 58 42.49 -26.42 -22.22
CA SER A 58 41.27 -26.14 -22.98
C SER A 58 39.90 -26.58 -22.42
N ASN A 59 39.14 -25.58 -22.26
CA ASN A 59 37.67 -25.47 -22.28
C ASN A 59 37.04 -25.03 -20.97
N PHE A 60 36.78 -23.74 -20.95
CA PHE A 60 35.79 -23.10 -20.07
C PHE A 60 34.40 -23.61 -20.43
N GLN A 61 33.97 -24.66 -19.80
CA GLN A 61 32.58 -25.05 -19.56
C GLN A 61 32.63 -26.34 -18.72
N GLN A 62 31.97 -26.25 -17.59
CA GLN A 62 31.58 -27.36 -16.70
C GLN A 62 32.20 -27.36 -15.32
N SER A 63 31.24 -27.49 -14.42
CA SER A 63 31.32 -28.06 -13.07
C SER A 63 31.69 -27.14 -11.92
N PHE A 64 30.71 -26.42 -11.40
CA PHE A 64 30.58 -26.35 -9.96
C PHE A 64 29.81 -27.59 -9.49
N VAL A 65 30.55 -28.67 -9.29
CA VAL A 65 30.07 -29.85 -8.58
C VAL A 65 30.91 -29.98 -7.33
N LYS A 66 30.16 -30.03 -6.18
CA LYS A 66 30.56 -30.59 -4.86
C LYS A 66 31.33 -29.64 -3.94
N ASP A 67 30.81 -29.43 -2.71
CA ASP A 67 30.66 -30.52 -1.70
C ASP A 67 29.41 -30.28 -0.84
N PHE A 68 28.40 -31.09 -1.04
CA PHE A 68 27.38 -31.28 -0.03
C PHE A 68 28.00 -32.18 1.06
N ILE A 69 28.15 -31.64 2.24
CA ILE A 69 28.41 -32.42 3.44
C ILE A 69 27.16 -33.28 3.64
N ILE A 70 27.26 -34.55 3.28
CA ILE A 70 26.31 -35.55 3.71
C ILE A 70 26.56 -35.69 5.20
N ASP A 71 25.61 -35.26 6.02
CA ASP A 71 25.62 -35.50 7.45
C ASP A 71 25.32 -36.98 7.69
N THR A 72 26.38 -37.78 7.75
CA THR A 72 26.30 -39.25 7.82
C THR A 72 26.08 -39.80 9.23
N GLU A 73 25.71 -38.95 10.21
CA GLU A 73 25.57 -39.38 11.62
C GLU A 73 24.13 -39.52 12.14
N ASN A 74 23.09 -39.21 11.37
CA ASN A 74 21.74 -39.47 11.83
C ASN A 74 21.24 -40.84 11.39
N PRO A 75 20.81 -41.72 12.33
CA PRO A 75 20.28 -43.02 11.95
C PRO A 75 19.01 -42.85 11.08
N ILE A 76 18.95 -43.57 9.97
CA ILE A 76 17.77 -43.59 9.10
C ILE A 76 16.59 -44.18 9.87
N ILE A 77 15.60 -43.36 10.17
CA ILE A 77 14.36 -43.76 10.84
C ILE A 77 13.47 -44.48 9.81
N THR A 78 13.03 -45.66 10.11
CA THR A 78 12.24 -46.53 9.22
C THR A 78 10.91 -46.93 9.87
N LYS A 79 10.10 -47.67 9.12
CA LYS A 79 8.85 -48.24 9.60
C LYS A 79 9.03 -49.09 10.85
N GLN A 80 10.22 -49.73 11.03
CA GLN A 80 10.59 -50.59 12.15
C GLN A 80 11.13 -49.81 13.35
N SER A 81 11.54 -48.56 13.21
CA SER A 81 12.09 -47.76 14.29
C SER A 81 11.06 -47.53 15.42
N SER A 82 11.54 -47.26 16.62
CA SER A 82 10.71 -47.07 17.80
C SER A 82 9.74 -45.86 17.66
N PRO A 83 8.62 -45.86 18.36
CA PRO A 83 7.71 -44.72 18.39
C PRO A 83 8.38 -43.39 18.78
N ASN A 84 9.32 -43.45 19.73
CA ASN A 84 10.03 -42.28 20.23
C ASN A 84 10.94 -41.66 19.15
N GLU A 85 11.68 -42.48 18.42
CA GLU A 85 12.51 -42.03 17.29
C GLU A 85 11.65 -41.40 16.18
N LYS A 86 10.53 -42.00 15.85
CA LYS A 86 9.56 -41.46 14.89
C LYS A 86 8.99 -40.13 15.31
N ILE A 87 8.63 -39.97 16.59
CA ILE A 87 8.12 -38.70 17.14
C ILE A 87 9.23 -37.64 17.11
N ALA A 88 10.45 -37.99 17.50
CA ALA A 88 11.58 -37.06 17.46
C ALA A 88 11.86 -36.54 16.05
N LEU A 89 11.91 -37.45 15.04
CA LEU A 89 12.05 -37.05 13.64
C LEU A 89 10.90 -36.14 13.18
N PHE A 90 9.66 -36.55 13.48
CA PHE A 90 8.48 -35.80 13.10
C PHE A 90 8.49 -34.38 13.69
N MET A 91 8.78 -34.25 15.00
CA MET A 91 8.89 -32.94 15.67
C MET A 91 10.08 -32.12 15.18
N SER A 92 11.14 -32.73 14.65
CA SER A 92 12.28 -32.02 14.06
C SER A 92 11.97 -31.38 12.70
N LEU A 93 11.00 -31.91 11.95
CA LEU A 93 10.53 -31.40 10.67
C LEU A 93 9.39 -30.40 10.83
N PHE A 94 8.35 -30.79 11.56
CA PHE A 94 7.13 -29.98 11.72
C PHE A 94 7.22 -29.08 12.94
N ARG A 95 8.15 -28.10 12.88
CA ARG A 95 8.43 -27.15 13.97
C ARG A 95 7.58 -25.90 13.80
N GLY A 96 6.87 -25.55 14.85
CA GLY A 96 6.08 -24.33 14.92
C GLY A 96 5.98 -23.86 16.37
N ARG A 97 4.91 -23.14 16.71
CA ARG A 97 4.67 -22.71 18.08
C ARG A 97 4.50 -23.90 19.00
N SER A 98 5.29 -23.94 20.07
CA SER A 98 5.18 -24.96 21.13
C SER A 98 4.21 -24.55 22.22
N ASP A 99 4.01 -23.25 22.44
CA ASP A 99 3.19 -22.68 23.51
C ASP A 99 1.67 -22.69 23.20
N VAL A 100 1.29 -23.01 21.97
CA VAL A 100 -0.09 -23.13 21.52
C VAL A 100 -0.20 -24.06 20.32
N PHE A 101 -1.16 -24.95 20.35
CA PHE A 101 -1.56 -25.79 19.21
C PHE A 101 -3.07 -26.02 19.26
N ALA A 102 -3.63 -26.56 18.22
CA ALA A 102 -5.07 -26.85 18.13
C ALA A 102 -5.29 -28.35 17.91
N LEU A 103 -6.43 -28.84 18.35
CA LEU A 103 -6.93 -30.17 17.98
C LEU A 103 -8.17 -29.98 17.12
N ARG A 104 -8.33 -30.91 16.20
CA ARG A 104 -9.55 -31.02 15.40
C ARG A 104 -10.74 -31.39 16.28
N PHE A 105 -11.87 -30.80 16.05
CA PHE A 105 -13.16 -31.24 16.60
C PHE A 105 -14.12 -31.59 15.49
N GLU A 106 -14.99 -32.53 15.76
CA GLU A 106 -16.14 -32.88 14.90
C GLU A 106 -17.34 -33.18 15.79
N ASN A 107 -18.47 -32.57 15.46
CA ASN A 107 -19.74 -32.83 16.13
C ASN A 107 -20.53 -33.83 15.29
N GLU A 108 -20.76 -35.04 15.84
CA GLU A 108 -21.44 -36.13 15.15
C GLU A 108 -22.87 -35.76 14.69
N LYS A 109 -23.56 -34.91 15.46
CA LYS A 109 -24.97 -34.55 15.18
C LYS A 109 -25.09 -33.45 14.12
N THR A 110 -24.23 -32.42 14.22
CA THR A 110 -24.31 -31.26 13.32
C THR A 110 -23.37 -31.35 12.14
N LYS A 111 -22.48 -32.33 12.12
CA LYS A 111 -21.38 -32.51 11.14
C LYS A 111 -20.42 -31.28 11.07
N LEU A 112 -20.54 -30.37 12.02
CA LEU A 112 -19.65 -29.22 12.12
C LEU A 112 -18.26 -29.69 12.57
N SER A 113 -17.24 -29.37 11.80
CA SER A 113 -15.85 -29.69 12.14
C SER A 113 -14.95 -28.45 12.03
N GLY A 114 -13.83 -28.46 12.73
CA GLY A 114 -12.85 -27.37 12.71
C GLY A 114 -11.72 -27.63 13.70
N TYR A 115 -10.90 -26.60 13.96
CA TYR A 115 -9.80 -26.67 14.91
C TYR A 115 -10.02 -25.73 16.08
N SER A 116 -9.66 -26.16 17.27
CA SER A 116 -9.78 -25.34 18.49
C SER A 116 -8.48 -25.42 19.28
N PRO A 117 -7.91 -24.28 19.71
CA PRO A 117 -6.76 -24.28 20.60
C PRO A 117 -7.00 -25.10 21.86
N VAL A 118 -5.97 -25.84 22.29
CA VAL A 118 -6.06 -26.71 23.46
C VAL A 118 -5.85 -25.86 24.71
N CYS A 119 -6.82 -25.96 25.62
CA CYS A 119 -6.81 -25.20 26.88
C CYS A 119 -7.05 -26.16 28.04
N LYS A 120 -6.22 -26.12 29.10
CA LYS A 120 -6.37 -26.96 30.31
C LYS A 120 -7.70 -26.77 31.02
N ASN A 121 -8.26 -25.58 30.96
CA ASN A 121 -9.53 -25.24 31.59
C ASN A 121 -10.75 -25.55 30.70
N LYS A 122 -10.55 -26.07 29.48
CA LYS A 122 -11.64 -26.41 28.56
C LYS A 122 -12.59 -27.46 29.22
N TRP A 123 -13.88 -27.19 29.15
CA TRP A 123 -14.94 -28.02 29.76
C TRP A 123 -15.01 -28.03 31.31
N ASN A 124 -14.13 -27.29 31.99
CA ASN A 124 -14.28 -27.08 33.45
C ASN A 124 -15.41 -26.07 33.67
N LYS A 125 -16.58 -26.56 34.15
CA LYS A 125 -17.79 -25.74 34.36
C LYS A 125 -17.57 -24.50 35.23
N ALA A 126 -16.63 -24.54 36.14
CA ALA A 126 -16.30 -23.44 37.05
C ALA A 126 -15.41 -22.35 36.38
N LYS A 127 -14.65 -22.70 35.35
CA LYS A 127 -13.66 -21.80 34.71
C LYS A 127 -13.96 -21.50 33.24
N CYS A 128 -14.67 -22.35 32.53
CA CYS A 128 -14.93 -22.28 31.11
C CYS A 128 -16.41 -22.01 30.82
N ASP A 129 -16.75 -20.78 30.50
CA ASP A 129 -18.08 -20.40 30.02
C ASP A 129 -17.96 -19.80 28.60
N MET A 130 -18.04 -20.69 27.60
CA MET A 130 -17.94 -20.31 26.19
C MET A 130 -19.13 -19.48 25.68
N LYS A 131 -20.24 -19.43 26.41
CA LYS A 131 -21.39 -18.59 26.08
C LYS A 131 -21.13 -17.13 26.49
N LYS A 132 -20.44 -16.93 27.60
CA LYS A 132 -20.16 -15.61 28.17
C LYS A 132 -18.88 -14.99 27.59
N TYR A 133 -17.84 -15.80 27.40
CA TYR A 133 -16.54 -15.34 26.90
C TYR A 133 -16.05 -16.21 25.73
N PRO A 134 -15.86 -15.66 24.52
CA PRO A 134 -15.13 -16.36 23.46
C PRO A 134 -13.71 -16.72 23.93
N CYS A 135 -13.16 -17.87 23.51
CA CYS A 135 -11.84 -18.34 23.91
C CYS A 135 -10.70 -17.30 23.66
N LYS A 136 -10.89 -16.42 22.67
CA LYS A 136 -9.93 -15.37 22.35
C LYS A 136 -9.72 -14.38 23.50
N VAL A 137 -10.78 -14.03 24.21
CA VAL A 137 -10.80 -13.03 25.30
C VAL A 137 -11.10 -13.64 26.67
N CYS A 138 -11.02 -14.95 26.81
CA CYS A 138 -11.32 -15.65 28.05
C CYS A 138 -10.28 -15.31 29.14
N PRO A 139 -10.69 -14.77 30.32
CA PRO A 139 -9.76 -14.45 31.40
C PRO A 139 -9.12 -15.69 32.04
N ASN A 140 -9.78 -16.85 31.96
CA ASN A 140 -9.31 -18.12 32.52
C ASN A 140 -8.61 -19.00 31.48
N LYS A 141 -8.14 -18.41 30.37
CA LYS A 141 -7.46 -19.14 29.32
C LYS A 141 -6.08 -19.59 29.77
N GLU A 142 -5.88 -20.91 29.80
CA GLU A 142 -4.60 -21.55 30.09
C GLU A 142 -4.27 -22.55 28.98
N LEU A 143 -3.44 -22.11 28.04
CA LEU A 143 -3.08 -22.92 26.87
C LEU A 143 -2.16 -24.07 27.28
N GLU A 144 -2.29 -25.19 26.57
CA GLU A 144 -1.46 -26.36 26.75
C GLU A 144 -0.30 -26.38 25.77
N ILE A 145 0.84 -26.87 26.23
CA ILE A 145 2.07 -26.98 25.43
C ILE A 145 1.98 -28.24 24.55
N LEU A 146 2.38 -28.14 23.28
CA LEU A 146 2.46 -29.29 22.40
C LEU A 146 3.54 -30.26 22.90
N SER A 147 3.11 -31.46 23.27
CA SER A 147 3.98 -32.51 23.81
C SER A 147 3.97 -33.76 22.92
N GLU A 148 4.95 -34.64 23.09
CA GLU A 148 5.07 -35.92 22.42
C GLU A 148 3.81 -36.77 22.48
N LYS A 149 3.07 -36.69 23.59
CA LYS A 149 1.79 -37.38 23.80
C LYS A 149 0.75 -37.05 22.71
N TYR A 150 0.65 -35.76 22.34
CA TYR A 150 -0.31 -35.31 21.31
C TYR A 150 0.14 -35.76 19.93
N ILE A 151 1.44 -35.72 19.65
CA ILE A 151 2.03 -36.24 18.41
C ILE A 151 1.85 -37.73 18.31
N TYR A 152 2.10 -38.48 19.40
CA TYR A 152 1.84 -39.91 19.45
C TYR A 152 0.38 -40.24 19.11
N ASN A 153 -0.59 -39.57 19.74
CA ASN A 153 -2.00 -39.80 19.48
C ASN A 153 -2.37 -39.51 18.03
N HIS A 154 -1.87 -38.42 17.47
CA HIS A 154 -2.05 -38.03 16.08
C HIS A 154 -1.53 -39.12 15.11
N LEU A 155 -0.30 -39.60 15.32
CA LEU A 155 0.31 -40.63 14.50
C LEU A 155 -0.35 -42.01 14.70
N ALA A 156 -0.79 -42.31 15.91
CA ALA A 156 -1.50 -43.57 16.19
C ALA A 156 -2.91 -43.62 15.62
N GLY A 157 -3.59 -42.46 15.49
CA GLY A 157 -4.91 -42.35 14.87
C GLY A 157 -5.95 -43.22 15.55
N LYS A 158 -6.09 -43.14 16.88
CA LYS A 158 -7.04 -43.94 17.66
C LYS A 158 -8.48 -43.45 17.57
N ASP A 159 -8.68 -42.17 17.25
CA ASP A 159 -10.00 -41.57 17.13
C ASP A 159 -10.55 -41.70 15.71
N ILE A 160 -11.65 -42.43 15.54
CA ILE A 160 -12.28 -42.71 14.25
C ILE A 160 -12.75 -41.42 13.54
N LEU A 161 -13.11 -40.38 14.31
CA LEU A 161 -13.52 -39.08 13.78
C LEU A 161 -12.34 -38.15 13.56
N CYS A 162 -11.11 -38.64 13.69
CA CYS A 162 -9.88 -37.85 13.51
C CYS A 162 -9.83 -36.58 14.41
N ARG A 163 -10.36 -36.65 15.64
CA ARG A 163 -10.31 -35.52 16.61
C ARG A 163 -8.94 -35.38 17.26
N ASP A 164 -8.05 -36.36 17.04
CA ASP A 164 -6.64 -36.38 17.45
C ASP A 164 -5.70 -35.68 16.44
N VAL A 165 -6.23 -35.14 15.33
CA VAL A 165 -5.43 -34.36 14.38
C VAL A 165 -4.92 -33.10 15.05
N VAL A 166 -3.59 -32.94 15.05
CA VAL A 166 -2.90 -31.74 15.55
C VAL A 166 -2.87 -30.67 14.45
N GLY A 167 -3.34 -29.49 14.79
CA GLY A 167 -3.15 -28.27 14.00
C GLY A 167 -2.01 -27.46 14.61
N LEU A 168 -0.96 -27.23 13.81
CA LEU A 168 0.23 -26.49 14.21
C LEU A 168 0.17 -25.07 13.72
N TYR A 169 0.63 -24.11 14.54
CA TYR A 169 0.83 -22.70 14.14
C TYR A 169 2.27 -22.48 13.70
N PRO A 170 2.57 -22.36 12.40
CA PRO A 170 3.94 -22.28 11.90
C PRO A 170 4.64 -20.95 12.20
N LEU A 171 3.88 -19.85 12.35
CA LEU A 171 4.41 -18.51 12.59
C LEU A 171 4.79 -18.33 14.05
N LEU A 172 6.07 -18.15 14.33
CA LEU A 172 6.63 -17.98 15.69
C LEU A 172 6.37 -16.56 16.21
N LYS A 173 6.68 -16.32 17.50
CA LYS A 173 6.48 -15.02 18.18
C LYS A 173 7.38 -13.91 17.65
N ASP A 174 8.53 -14.29 17.08
CA ASP A 174 9.52 -13.42 16.47
C ASP A 174 9.31 -13.22 14.96
N ASP A 175 8.12 -13.59 14.47
CA ASP A 175 7.75 -13.52 13.05
C ASP A 175 8.60 -14.43 12.12
N SER A 176 9.18 -15.51 12.65
CA SER A 176 9.93 -16.51 11.90
C SER A 176 9.16 -17.84 11.74
N CYS A 177 9.70 -18.75 10.91
CA CYS A 177 9.12 -20.08 10.68
C CYS A 177 10.21 -21.11 10.30
N TYR A 178 9.93 -22.40 10.50
CA TYR A 178 10.84 -23.51 10.16
C TYR A 178 10.49 -24.22 8.86
N PHE A 179 9.39 -23.89 8.25
CA PHE A 179 8.98 -24.44 6.95
C PHE A 179 8.06 -23.49 6.21
N LEU A 180 8.00 -23.68 4.90
CA LEU A 180 6.97 -23.15 4.01
C LEU A 180 6.12 -24.32 3.54
N ALA A 181 4.78 -24.20 3.61
CA ALA A 181 3.87 -25.15 2.98
C ALA A 181 2.92 -24.40 2.05
N LEU A 182 2.76 -24.89 0.82
CA LEU A 182 1.80 -24.40 -0.17
C LEU A 182 0.62 -25.35 -0.21
N ASP A 183 -0.61 -24.84 -0.04
CA ASP A 183 -1.85 -25.61 0.04
C ASP A 183 -2.61 -25.52 -1.28
N PHE A 184 -2.92 -26.68 -1.87
CA PHE A 184 -3.62 -26.83 -3.13
C PHE A 184 -4.89 -27.66 -2.91
N ASP A 185 -6.05 -27.09 -3.14
CA ASP A 185 -7.37 -27.72 -3.02
C ASP A 185 -8.14 -27.61 -4.35
N GLU A 186 -9.28 -28.30 -4.49
CA GLU A 186 -10.17 -28.31 -5.65
C GLU A 186 -9.68 -29.11 -6.88
N GLU A 187 -10.34 -28.97 -8.05
CA GLU A 187 -10.27 -29.94 -9.15
C GLU A 187 -8.89 -30.14 -9.79
N ASN A 188 -8.05 -29.13 -9.91
CA ASN A 188 -6.78 -29.23 -10.66
C ASN A 188 -5.52 -29.37 -9.77
N TRP A 189 -5.67 -29.65 -8.47
CA TRP A 189 -4.55 -29.63 -7.52
C TRP A 189 -3.35 -30.52 -7.93
N LYS A 190 -3.59 -31.68 -8.57
CA LYS A 190 -2.51 -32.59 -8.99
C LYS A 190 -1.59 -31.93 -10.02
N ASN A 191 -2.17 -31.28 -11.02
CA ASN A 191 -1.39 -30.59 -12.04
C ASN A 191 -0.64 -29.40 -11.43
N ASP A 192 -1.33 -28.58 -10.64
CA ASP A 192 -0.76 -27.36 -10.09
C ASP A 192 0.42 -27.68 -9.15
N VAL A 193 0.25 -28.62 -8.20
CA VAL A 193 1.33 -28.99 -7.28
C VAL A 193 2.49 -29.69 -8.00
N PHE A 194 2.20 -30.51 -9.03
CA PHE A 194 3.22 -31.16 -9.83
C PHE A 194 4.15 -30.14 -10.50
N TYR A 195 3.60 -29.12 -11.14
CA TYR A 195 4.40 -28.13 -11.83
C TYR A 195 5.18 -27.21 -10.88
N VAL A 196 4.63 -26.89 -9.71
CA VAL A 196 5.39 -26.16 -8.69
C VAL A 196 6.55 -27.02 -8.18
N ASN A 197 6.34 -28.32 -7.99
CA ASN A 197 7.40 -29.26 -7.61
C ASN A 197 8.46 -29.42 -8.71
N GLU A 198 8.08 -29.44 -9.98
CA GLU A 198 9.00 -29.44 -11.11
C GLU A 198 9.90 -28.19 -11.16
N VAL A 199 9.36 -27.02 -10.81
CA VAL A 199 10.16 -25.81 -10.65
C VAL A 199 11.12 -25.95 -9.48
N CYS A 200 10.67 -26.49 -8.35
CA CYS A 200 11.55 -26.77 -7.21
C CYS A 200 12.70 -27.69 -7.63
N ASN A 201 12.42 -28.79 -8.34
CA ASN A 201 13.43 -29.73 -8.82
C ASN A 201 14.43 -29.06 -9.80
N GLN A 202 13.96 -28.25 -10.72
CA GLN A 202 14.80 -27.53 -11.68
C GLN A 202 15.81 -26.61 -11.02
N TYR A 203 15.41 -25.99 -9.91
CA TYR A 203 16.26 -25.03 -9.18
C TYR A 203 16.89 -25.64 -7.92
N GLU A 204 16.90 -26.99 -7.83
CA GLU A 204 17.47 -27.76 -6.73
C GLU A 204 16.93 -27.36 -5.35
N ILE A 205 15.65 -26.94 -5.28
CA ILE A 205 14.96 -26.58 -4.05
C ILE A 205 14.32 -27.86 -3.46
N PRO A 206 14.77 -28.35 -2.31
CA PRO A 206 14.19 -29.54 -1.70
C PRO A 206 12.72 -29.30 -1.35
N SER A 207 11.82 -30.06 -1.96
CA SER A 207 10.38 -29.98 -1.71
C SER A 207 9.77 -31.36 -1.58
N SER A 208 8.63 -31.46 -0.90
CA SER A 208 7.95 -32.73 -0.61
C SER A 208 6.45 -32.57 -0.80
N ILE A 209 5.84 -33.43 -1.60
CA ILE A 209 4.39 -33.41 -1.82
C ILE A 209 3.72 -34.34 -0.81
N GLU A 210 2.69 -33.84 -0.12
CA GLU A 210 1.83 -34.63 0.78
C GLU A 210 0.38 -34.52 0.31
N ILE A 211 -0.32 -35.65 0.15
CA ILE A 211 -1.75 -35.65 -0.09
C ILE A 211 -2.45 -35.20 1.18
N SER A 212 -3.35 -34.21 1.08
CA SER A 212 -4.06 -33.67 2.22
C SER A 212 -4.92 -34.73 2.92
N ARG A 213 -5.30 -34.47 4.18
CA ARG A 213 -6.14 -35.38 4.97
C ARG A 213 -7.49 -35.68 4.30
N SER A 214 -8.06 -34.74 3.56
CA SER A 214 -9.31 -34.95 2.82
C SER A 214 -9.14 -35.91 1.64
N GLY A 215 -7.94 -35.93 1.05
CA GLY A 215 -7.63 -36.62 -0.19
C GLY A 215 -7.97 -35.82 -1.46
N ASN A 216 -8.54 -34.63 -1.31
CA ASN A 216 -8.97 -33.76 -2.41
C ASN A 216 -8.05 -32.57 -2.63
N GLY A 217 -6.83 -32.63 -2.14
CA GLY A 217 -5.82 -31.59 -2.23
C GLY A 217 -4.45 -32.11 -1.84
N ALA A 218 -3.45 -31.24 -1.88
CA ALA A 218 -2.08 -31.54 -1.48
C ALA A 218 -1.40 -30.33 -0.83
N HIS A 219 -0.41 -30.63 0.00
CA HIS A 219 0.54 -29.62 0.47
C HIS A 219 1.91 -29.86 -0.15
N LEU A 220 2.58 -28.82 -0.62
CA LEU A 220 3.99 -28.83 -0.98
C LEU A 220 4.80 -28.24 0.16
N TRP A 221 5.67 -29.04 0.78
CA TRP A 221 6.47 -28.67 1.94
C TRP A 221 7.91 -28.35 1.55
N ILE A 222 8.46 -27.26 2.12
CA ILE A 222 9.88 -26.87 2.05
C ILE A 222 10.33 -26.60 3.47
N PHE A 223 11.34 -27.34 3.94
CA PHE A 223 11.82 -27.27 5.33
C PHE A 223 13.09 -26.42 5.44
N PHE A 224 13.24 -25.72 6.56
CA PHE A 224 14.42 -24.88 6.84
C PHE A 224 15.25 -25.46 7.98
N LEU A 225 16.56 -25.36 7.85
CA LEU A 225 17.51 -25.84 8.85
C LEU A 225 17.41 -25.02 10.14
N GLU A 226 17.27 -23.74 9.99
CA GLU A 226 17.13 -22.71 11.02
C GLU A 226 15.87 -21.87 10.76
N PRO A 227 15.31 -21.14 11.75
CA PRO A 227 14.14 -20.32 11.52
C PRO A 227 14.48 -19.15 10.60
N ILE A 228 13.68 -18.94 9.57
CA ILE A 228 13.78 -17.78 8.66
C ILE A 228 12.58 -16.86 8.86
N SER A 229 12.72 -15.58 8.48
CA SER A 229 11.59 -14.66 8.59
C SER A 229 10.43 -15.13 7.71
N ALA A 230 9.19 -15.00 8.21
CA ALA A 230 8.00 -15.34 7.43
C ALA A 230 7.93 -14.56 6.11
N ILE A 231 8.46 -13.33 6.07
CA ILE A 231 8.57 -12.52 4.86
C ILE A 231 9.42 -13.26 3.80
N GLN A 232 10.59 -13.79 4.19
CA GLN A 232 11.47 -14.51 3.26
C GLN A 232 10.84 -15.82 2.79
N ALA A 233 10.26 -16.61 3.70
CA ALA A 233 9.57 -17.84 3.36
C ALA A 233 8.43 -17.60 2.36
N ARG A 234 7.62 -16.59 2.61
CA ARG A 234 6.49 -16.21 1.73
C ARG A 234 6.95 -15.65 0.40
N LYS A 235 8.03 -14.85 0.40
CA LYS A 235 8.62 -14.35 -0.84
C LYS A 235 9.12 -15.51 -1.72
N LEU A 236 9.76 -16.52 -1.11
CA LEU A 236 10.13 -17.74 -1.81
C LEU A 236 8.90 -18.44 -2.41
N GLY A 237 7.82 -18.62 -1.62
CA GLY A 237 6.58 -19.24 -2.10
C GLY A 237 5.94 -18.48 -3.27
N VAL A 238 5.85 -17.15 -3.20
CA VAL A 238 5.34 -16.33 -4.31
C VAL A 238 6.18 -16.49 -5.57
N LEU A 239 7.51 -16.43 -5.45
CA LEU A 239 8.43 -16.60 -6.57
C LEU A 239 8.30 -17.98 -7.21
N LEU A 240 8.13 -19.05 -6.43
CA LEU A 240 7.90 -20.39 -6.94
C LEU A 240 6.60 -20.49 -7.73
N LEU A 241 5.51 -19.91 -7.23
CA LEU A 241 4.23 -19.87 -7.93
C LEU A 241 4.34 -19.06 -9.23
N GLU A 242 4.99 -17.91 -9.22
CA GLU A 242 5.22 -17.06 -10.40
C GLU A 242 6.08 -17.79 -11.47
N LEU A 243 7.16 -18.45 -11.05
CA LEU A 243 8.01 -19.23 -11.96
C LEU A 243 7.27 -20.43 -12.55
N SER A 244 6.41 -21.08 -11.77
CA SER A 244 5.60 -22.20 -12.23
C SER A 244 4.59 -21.77 -13.28
N MET A 245 3.92 -20.63 -13.07
CA MET A 245 3.05 -20.00 -14.06
C MET A 245 3.84 -19.54 -15.29
N ASN A 246 5.09 -19.12 -15.14
CA ASN A 246 5.95 -18.73 -16.26
C ASN A 246 6.40 -19.92 -17.10
N LYS A 247 6.62 -21.09 -16.49
CA LYS A 247 7.12 -22.29 -17.16
C LYS A 247 6.00 -23.10 -17.81
N ASN A 248 4.86 -23.20 -17.18
CA ASN A 248 3.69 -23.85 -17.72
C ASN A 248 2.51 -22.89 -17.80
N HIS A 249 2.21 -22.49 -18.98
CA HIS A 249 1.31 -21.40 -19.30
C HIS A 249 -0.17 -21.78 -19.24
N SER A 250 -0.50 -23.08 -19.09
CA SER A 250 -1.86 -23.57 -18.78
C SER A 250 -2.19 -23.50 -17.28
N LEU A 251 -1.18 -23.24 -16.43
CA LEU A 251 -1.34 -23.16 -14.99
C LEU A 251 -2.01 -21.84 -14.59
N ASN A 252 -3.30 -21.92 -14.33
CA ASN A 252 -3.99 -20.83 -13.62
C ASN A 252 -3.72 -20.87 -12.11
N ILE A 253 -3.06 -21.93 -11.61
CA ILE A 253 -2.90 -22.28 -10.19
C ILE A 253 -4.22 -22.02 -9.44
N SER A 254 -5.33 -22.38 -10.06
CA SER A 254 -6.68 -22.14 -9.51
C SER A 254 -6.93 -22.95 -8.23
N SER A 255 -6.21 -24.04 -8.06
CA SER A 255 -6.27 -24.90 -6.87
C SER A 255 -5.41 -24.38 -5.71
N PHE A 256 -4.55 -23.38 -5.91
CA PHE A 256 -3.78 -22.80 -4.82
C PHE A 256 -4.68 -22.01 -3.88
N ASP A 257 -4.88 -22.48 -2.64
CA ASP A 257 -5.68 -21.80 -1.63
C ASP A 257 -4.83 -20.82 -0.83
N ARG A 258 -3.75 -21.30 -0.24
CA ARG A 258 -2.90 -20.46 0.65
C ARG A 258 -1.51 -21.04 0.84
N MET A 259 -0.66 -20.27 1.54
CA MET A 259 0.63 -20.76 2.03
C MET A 259 0.73 -20.60 3.55
N PHE A 260 1.58 -21.42 4.16
CA PHE A 260 1.87 -21.38 5.59
C PHE A 260 3.38 -21.14 5.83
N PRO A 261 3.77 -20.07 6.55
CA PRO A 261 2.91 -19.07 7.18
C PRO A 261 2.17 -18.24 6.13
N ASN A 262 0.92 -17.86 6.44
CA ASN A 262 0.08 -17.10 5.55
C ASN A 262 0.21 -15.57 5.78
N GLN A 263 0.99 -15.15 6.77
CA GLN A 263 1.18 -13.76 7.17
C GLN A 263 2.67 -13.47 7.41
N ASP A 264 3.09 -12.24 7.12
CA ASP A 264 4.47 -11.80 7.34
C ASP A 264 4.76 -11.57 8.84
N TYR A 265 3.72 -11.21 9.59
CA TYR A 265 3.82 -10.89 11.01
C TYR A 265 2.71 -11.56 11.82
N LEU A 266 3.02 -11.90 13.06
CA LEU A 266 2.03 -12.46 13.98
C LEU A 266 0.96 -11.41 14.32
N PRO A 267 -0.35 -11.71 14.15
CA PRO A 267 -1.41 -10.79 14.50
C PRO A 267 -1.41 -10.45 16.00
N ASN A 268 -1.68 -9.19 16.34
CA ASN A 268 -1.79 -8.77 17.74
C ASN A 268 -2.87 -9.57 18.47
N GLY A 269 -2.47 -10.28 19.55
CA GLY A 269 -3.34 -11.14 20.33
C GLY A 269 -3.84 -12.39 19.59
N GLY A 270 -3.32 -12.70 18.39
CA GLY A 270 -3.62 -13.87 17.59
C GLY A 270 -2.54 -14.95 17.66
N TYR A 271 -2.83 -16.11 17.09
CA TYR A 271 -1.90 -17.23 16.99
C TYR A 271 -1.34 -17.42 15.58
N GLY A 272 -1.83 -16.67 14.59
CA GLY A 272 -1.61 -16.93 13.17
C GLY A 272 -2.56 -18.02 12.62
N ASN A 273 -2.32 -18.41 11.38
CA ASN A 273 -3.06 -19.52 10.77
C ASN A 273 -2.41 -20.86 11.13
N LEU A 274 -3.21 -21.89 11.27
CA LEU A 274 -2.76 -23.23 11.54
C LEU A 274 -2.79 -24.10 10.29
N ILE A 275 -1.88 -25.08 10.23
CA ILE A 275 -1.87 -26.18 9.25
C ILE A 275 -2.08 -27.50 10.00
N ALA A 276 -2.87 -28.40 9.44
CA ALA A 276 -3.00 -29.75 9.95
C ALA A 276 -1.71 -30.52 9.68
N LEU A 277 -1.18 -31.23 10.70
CA LEU A 277 0.01 -32.04 10.54
C LEU A 277 -0.29 -33.31 9.69
N PRO A 278 0.67 -33.75 8.87
CA PRO A 278 0.54 -34.95 8.04
C PRO A 278 0.66 -36.26 8.85
N LEU A 279 0.47 -37.37 8.19
CA LEU A 279 0.61 -38.74 8.74
C LEU A 279 -0.33 -39.07 9.91
N GLN A 280 -1.53 -38.47 9.97
CA GLN A 280 -2.53 -38.87 10.94
C GLN A 280 -2.99 -40.31 10.70
N GLY A 281 -2.91 -41.14 11.74
CA GLY A 281 -2.99 -42.63 11.60
C GLY A 281 -4.25 -43.15 10.93
N GLN A 282 -5.45 -42.56 11.09
CA GLN A 282 -6.66 -43.02 10.39
C GLN A 282 -6.65 -42.59 8.91
N ALA A 283 -6.13 -41.38 8.64
CA ALA A 283 -6.02 -40.92 7.25
C ALA A 283 -5.01 -41.73 6.46
N VAL A 284 -3.89 -42.12 7.08
CA VAL A 284 -2.84 -42.97 6.46
C VAL A 284 -3.39 -44.34 6.06
N LYS A 285 -4.28 -44.95 6.85
CA LYS A 285 -4.93 -46.24 6.49
C LYS A 285 -5.73 -46.14 5.18
N ASN A 286 -6.18 -44.94 4.85
CA ASN A 286 -6.93 -44.65 3.63
C ASN A 286 -6.05 -44.00 2.53
N GLN A 287 -4.74 -44.13 2.63
CA GLN A 287 -3.75 -43.53 1.70
C GLN A 287 -3.88 -41.98 1.58
N LYS A 288 -4.33 -41.31 2.63
CA LYS A 288 -4.46 -39.87 2.77
C LYS A 288 -3.50 -39.38 3.85
N SER A 289 -3.16 -38.08 3.81
CA SER A 289 -2.19 -37.49 4.74
C SER A 289 -0.81 -38.15 4.64
N VAL A 290 -0.40 -38.53 3.44
CA VAL A 290 0.84 -39.28 3.14
C VAL A 290 1.70 -38.54 2.13
N PHE A 291 3.03 -38.70 2.25
CA PHE A 291 3.97 -38.18 1.27
C PHE A 291 4.00 -39.08 0.04
N VAL A 292 4.11 -38.48 -1.12
CA VAL A 292 4.01 -39.12 -2.41
C VAL A 292 5.16 -38.70 -3.34
N ASN A 293 5.45 -39.53 -4.31
CA ASN A 293 6.37 -39.24 -5.41
C ASN A 293 5.69 -38.35 -6.48
N ASN A 294 6.44 -37.99 -7.52
CA ASN A 294 5.93 -37.14 -8.61
C ASN A 294 4.76 -37.77 -9.41
N SER A 295 4.55 -39.10 -9.29
CA SER A 295 3.40 -39.81 -9.89
C SER A 295 2.22 -39.95 -8.91
N PHE A 296 2.25 -39.23 -7.77
CA PHE A 296 1.26 -39.30 -6.69
C PHE A 296 1.10 -40.70 -6.07
N VAL A 297 2.12 -41.54 -6.15
CA VAL A 297 2.17 -42.84 -5.49
C VAL A 297 2.79 -42.64 -4.09
N PRO A 298 2.12 -43.09 -3.01
CA PRO A 298 2.67 -42.99 -1.65
C PRO A 298 4.01 -43.72 -1.51
N TYR A 299 4.95 -43.16 -0.79
CA TYR A 299 6.20 -43.82 -0.46
C TYR A 299 5.88 -45.04 0.42
N GLU A 300 6.49 -46.17 0.15
CA GLU A 300 6.26 -47.44 0.86
C GLU A 300 6.64 -47.33 2.36
N ASP A 301 7.76 -46.70 2.65
CA ASP A 301 8.17 -46.29 4.00
C ASP A 301 8.23 -44.79 4.14
N GLN A 302 7.18 -44.22 4.72
CA GLN A 302 7.04 -42.79 4.99
C GLN A 302 8.14 -42.24 5.92
N TRP A 303 8.62 -43.05 6.85
CA TRP A 303 9.63 -42.65 7.83
C TRP A 303 11.02 -42.59 7.22
N SER A 304 11.36 -43.60 6.36
CA SER A 304 12.59 -43.55 5.58
C SER A 304 12.62 -42.34 4.67
N TYR A 305 11.49 -42.01 4.01
CA TYR A 305 11.37 -40.78 3.21
C TYR A 305 11.57 -39.53 4.06
N LEU A 306 10.88 -39.39 5.20
CA LEU A 306 11.02 -38.22 6.09
C LEU A 306 12.47 -38.04 6.57
N SER A 307 13.21 -39.13 6.83
CA SER A 307 14.62 -39.10 7.22
C SER A 307 15.53 -38.58 6.09
N SER A 308 15.12 -38.72 4.83
CA SER A 308 15.89 -38.27 3.66
C SER A 308 15.64 -36.82 3.27
N ILE A 309 14.66 -36.12 3.91
CA ILE A 309 14.28 -34.76 3.56
C ILE A 309 15.44 -33.80 3.87
N LYS A 310 15.88 -33.08 2.83
CA LYS A 310 16.86 -32.01 2.95
C LYS A 310 16.19 -30.72 3.40
N LYS A 311 16.90 -29.92 4.16
CA LYS A 311 16.44 -28.62 4.67
C LYS A 311 17.31 -27.51 4.06
N LEU A 312 16.71 -26.39 3.71
CA LEU A 312 17.41 -25.21 3.22
C LEU A 312 17.94 -24.37 4.40
N SER A 313 19.18 -23.92 4.29
CA SER A 313 19.74 -22.91 5.18
C SER A 313 19.20 -21.51 4.83
N LYS A 314 19.32 -20.57 5.75
CA LYS A 314 18.95 -19.17 5.54
C LYS A 314 19.71 -18.54 4.35
N ILE A 315 21.00 -18.87 4.23
CA ILE A 315 21.86 -18.37 3.15
C ILE A 315 21.37 -18.85 1.79
N GLU A 316 20.98 -20.13 1.68
CA GLU A 316 20.44 -20.71 0.45
C GLU A 316 19.12 -20.06 0.08
N VAL A 317 18.21 -19.86 1.05
CA VAL A 317 16.95 -19.15 0.81
C VAL A 317 17.17 -17.72 0.33
N GLU A 318 18.10 -16.97 0.93
CA GLU A 318 18.45 -15.62 0.50
C GLU A 318 19.06 -15.60 -0.91
N LYS A 319 19.93 -16.56 -1.24
CA LYS A 319 20.50 -16.71 -2.57
C LYS A 319 19.42 -16.99 -3.61
N ILE A 320 18.56 -17.98 -3.36
CA ILE A 320 17.44 -18.35 -4.24
C ILE A 320 16.53 -17.12 -4.50
N ILE A 321 16.14 -16.42 -3.45
CA ILE A 321 15.31 -15.21 -3.55
C ILE A 321 16.00 -14.14 -4.39
N ASN A 322 17.30 -13.91 -4.20
CA ASN A 322 18.05 -12.89 -4.94
C ASN A 322 18.20 -13.26 -6.41
N ASP A 323 18.51 -14.52 -6.71
CA ASP A 323 18.66 -15.00 -8.08
C ASP A 323 17.32 -14.98 -8.84
N PHE A 324 16.24 -15.40 -8.20
CA PHE A 324 14.88 -15.29 -8.78
C PHE A 324 14.40 -13.87 -8.90
N SER A 325 14.70 -13.00 -7.95
CA SER A 325 14.32 -11.59 -8.06
C SER A 325 14.94 -10.95 -9.29
N LYS A 326 16.14 -11.35 -9.72
CA LYS A 326 16.75 -10.87 -10.98
C LYS A 326 15.99 -11.37 -12.22
N VAL A 327 15.41 -12.56 -12.16
CA VAL A 327 14.61 -13.13 -13.26
C VAL A 327 13.19 -12.54 -13.30
N VAL A 328 12.61 -12.24 -12.14
CA VAL A 328 11.23 -11.75 -11.98
C VAL A 328 11.13 -10.22 -11.99
N THR A 329 12.16 -9.47 -11.52
CA THR A 329 12.19 -8.00 -11.52
C THR A 329 12.28 -7.37 -12.91
N PHE A 330 12.32 -8.17 -13.97
CA PHE A 330 12.04 -7.62 -15.31
C PHE A 330 10.60 -7.13 -15.49
N THR A 331 9.69 -7.35 -14.51
CA THR A 331 8.26 -7.02 -14.63
C THR A 331 7.75 -5.91 -13.71
N GLU A 332 8.43 -5.52 -12.62
CA GLU A 332 7.86 -4.59 -11.63
C GLU A 332 8.34 -3.13 -11.70
N ASP A 333 9.54 -2.83 -12.14
CA ASP A 333 10.14 -1.49 -12.00
C ASP A 333 10.07 -0.58 -13.24
N LYS A 334 9.42 -0.97 -14.33
CA LYS A 334 9.39 -0.17 -15.57
C LYS A 334 8.02 0.38 -15.99
N LEU A 335 7.04 0.48 -15.09
CA LEU A 335 5.76 1.18 -15.36
C LEU A 335 5.74 2.66 -14.95
N GLY A 336 6.90 3.21 -14.55
CA GLY A 336 7.13 4.63 -14.33
C GLY A 336 8.30 5.12 -15.18
N ASN A 337 8.03 5.69 -16.34
CA ASN A 337 8.96 6.51 -17.14
C ASN A 337 10.29 5.91 -17.63
N SER A 338 10.35 4.69 -18.14
CA SER A 338 11.48 4.27 -18.96
C SER A 338 11.07 3.49 -20.21
N LYS A 339 11.58 3.96 -21.31
CA LYS A 339 11.50 3.53 -22.71
C LYS A 339 10.94 2.13 -22.98
N ARG A 340 9.94 2.08 -23.88
CA ARG A 340 9.17 0.96 -24.46
C ARG A 340 9.96 -0.21 -25.10
N ASN A 341 11.20 -0.49 -24.76
CA ASN A 341 12.08 -1.35 -25.57
C ASN A 341 12.41 -2.74 -25.02
N ASP A 342 11.86 -3.19 -23.89
CA ASP A 342 12.21 -4.49 -23.30
C ASP A 342 10.96 -5.37 -23.01
N ILE A 343 10.08 -5.55 -23.99
CA ILE A 343 9.05 -6.59 -23.93
C ILE A 343 9.69 -7.89 -24.42
N LEU A 344 9.45 -8.97 -23.68
CA LEU A 344 10.04 -10.31 -23.90
C LEU A 344 9.93 -10.78 -25.36
N LYS A 345 11.05 -10.95 -26.04
CA LYS A 345 11.12 -11.76 -27.25
C LYS A 345 11.12 -13.23 -26.84
N PHE A 346 10.06 -13.94 -27.18
CA PHE A 346 10.07 -15.40 -27.01
C PHE A 346 11.08 -16.01 -27.98
N GLN A 347 12.18 -16.58 -27.45
CA GLN A 347 13.07 -17.43 -28.23
C GLN A 347 12.36 -18.77 -28.50
N ASN A 348 12.10 -19.10 -29.76
CA ASN A 348 11.42 -20.30 -30.25
C ASN A 348 9.89 -20.32 -30.12
N ILE A 349 9.20 -19.41 -30.80
CA ILE A 349 7.80 -19.67 -31.18
C ILE A 349 7.88 -20.77 -32.27
N SER A 350 7.37 -21.98 -31.95
CA SER A 350 7.31 -23.10 -32.92
C SER A 350 6.57 -22.65 -34.17
N ASN A 351 7.02 -23.11 -35.35
CA ASN A 351 6.42 -22.76 -36.64
C ASN A 351 4.99 -23.33 -36.82
N GLU A 352 4.40 -23.93 -35.79
CA GLU A 352 3.10 -24.62 -35.83
C GLU A 352 1.89 -23.65 -35.66
N PHE A 353 2.11 -22.39 -35.30
CA PHE A 353 1.00 -21.43 -35.11
C PHE A 353 0.90 -20.43 -36.27
N PRO A 354 -0.34 -20.01 -36.62
CA PRO A 354 -0.55 -19.07 -37.71
C PRO A 354 0.13 -17.72 -37.39
N LYS A 355 0.99 -17.25 -38.27
CA LYS A 355 1.58 -15.90 -38.18
C LYS A 355 0.56 -14.77 -38.40
N ASN A 356 -0.61 -15.09 -38.98
CA ASN A 356 -1.71 -14.18 -39.16
C ASN A 356 -2.77 -14.47 -38.10
N ILE A 357 -3.02 -13.55 -37.20
CA ILE A 357 -3.98 -13.66 -36.11
C ILE A 357 -5.12 -12.67 -36.28
N GLU A 358 -6.32 -13.06 -35.86
CA GLU A 358 -7.50 -12.22 -35.87
C GLU A 358 -7.78 -11.73 -34.43
N ILE A 359 -7.87 -10.41 -34.26
CA ILE A 359 -8.31 -9.78 -33.01
C ILE A 359 -9.70 -9.19 -33.24
N ILE A 360 -10.68 -9.63 -32.48
CA ILE A 360 -12.02 -9.04 -32.54
C ILE A 360 -12.14 -8.02 -31.41
N LEU A 361 -12.45 -6.77 -31.78
CA LEU A 361 -12.74 -5.69 -30.83
C LEU A 361 -14.25 -5.55 -30.66
N SER A 362 -14.70 -5.66 -29.40
CA SER A 362 -16.07 -5.45 -28.97
C SER A 362 -16.08 -4.68 -27.64
N ASN A 363 -16.94 -5.05 -26.69
CA ASN A 363 -16.85 -4.63 -25.30
C ASN A 363 -15.54 -5.08 -24.61
N GLN A 364 -14.91 -6.10 -25.16
CA GLN A 364 -13.60 -6.64 -24.76
C GLN A 364 -12.76 -6.95 -26.02
N ILE A 365 -11.50 -7.28 -25.83
CA ILE A 365 -10.62 -7.83 -26.87
C ILE A 365 -10.83 -9.33 -26.86
N ILE A 366 -11.24 -9.90 -27.99
CA ILE A 366 -11.55 -11.32 -28.12
C ILE A 366 -10.49 -11.99 -29.01
N LEU A 367 -9.87 -13.02 -28.47
CA LEU A 367 -8.82 -13.79 -29.12
C LEU A 367 -9.23 -15.26 -29.17
N LYS A 368 -9.12 -15.93 -30.33
CA LYS A 368 -9.41 -17.36 -30.47
C LYS A 368 -8.27 -18.19 -29.90
N LYS A 369 -8.52 -18.99 -28.88
CA LYS A 369 -7.48 -19.78 -28.18
C LYS A 369 -6.68 -20.69 -29.10
N LYS A 370 -7.31 -21.28 -30.11
CA LYS A 370 -6.70 -22.18 -31.08
C LYS A 370 -5.56 -21.56 -31.91
N ASP A 371 -5.51 -20.23 -31.99
CA ASP A 371 -4.52 -19.49 -32.77
C ASP A 371 -3.21 -19.26 -32.00
N PHE A 372 -3.15 -19.66 -30.71
CA PHE A 372 -2.05 -19.37 -29.82
C PHE A 372 -1.57 -20.59 -29.03
N SER A 373 -0.27 -20.64 -28.79
CA SER A 373 0.29 -21.58 -27.82
C SER A 373 -0.17 -21.23 -26.39
N GLU A 374 -0.18 -22.22 -25.51
CA GLU A 374 -0.45 -22.03 -24.08
C GLU A 374 0.43 -20.93 -23.46
N GLN A 375 1.67 -20.81 -23.95
CA GLN A 375 2.62 -19.78 -23.51
C GLN A 375 2.12 -18.38 -23.81
N ILE A 376 1.68 -18.15 -25.02
CA ILE A 376 1.16 -16.84 -25.46
C ILE A 376 -0.15 -16.54 -24.72
N LEU A 377 -1.04 -17.53 -24.59
CA LEU A 377 -2.31 -17.38 -23.85
C LEU A 377 -2.07 -16.98 -22.40
N SER A 378 -1.11 -17.62 -21.73
CA SER A 378 -0.76 -17.25 -20.34
C SER A 378 -0.19 -15.83 -20.25
N PHE A 379 0.70 -15.43 -21.16
CA PHE A 379 1.19 -14.05 -21.19
C PHE A 379 0.04 -13.06 -21.37
N LEU A 380 -0.86 -13.32 -22.33
CA LEU A 380 -2.02 -12.46 -22.58
C LEU A 380 -2.94 -12.38 -21.36
N LYS A 381 -3.20 -13.48 -20.66
CA LYS A 381 -3.96 -13.48 -19.38
C LYS A 381 -3.28 -12.62 -18.32
N LYS A 382 -1.94 -12.68 -18.22
CA LYS A 382 -1.18 -11.87 -17.24
C LYS A 382 -1.34 -10.37 -17.42
N THR A 383 -1.54 -9.88 -18.64
CA THR A 383 -1.80 -8.45 -18.87
C THR A 383 -3.09 -7.97 -18.17
N ALA A 384 -4.00 -8.89 -17.86
CA ALA A 384 -5.27 -8.63 -17.19
C ALA A 384 -5.29 -9.04 -15.70
N ILE A 385 -4.15 -9.43 -15.11
CA ILE A 385 -4.03 -9.82 -13.69
C ILE A 385 -3.30 -8.71 -12.92
N ILE A 386 -3.83 -8.37 -11.74
CA ILE A 386 -3.19 -7.42 -10.83
C ILE A 386 -3.05 -8.03 -9.43
N GLN A 387 -2.00 -7.64 -8.72
CA GLN A 387 -1.90 -7.91 -7.29
C GLN A 387 -3.00 -7.17 -6.53
N ASN A 388 -3.65 -7.83 -5.58
CA ASN A 388 -4.72 -7.22 -4.80
C ASN A 388 -4.14 -6.33 -3.68
N PRO A 389 -4.21 -5.00 -3.78
CA PRO A 389 -3.62 -4.11 -2.79
C PRO A 389 -4.26 -4.24 -1.40
N GLU A 390 -5.53 -4.65 -1.33
CA GLU A 390 -6.25 -4.87 -0.07
C GLU A 390 -5.64 -6.03 0.71
N PHE A 391 -5.28 -7.12 0.03
CA PHE A 391 -4.60 -8.26 0.63
C PHE A 391 -3.30 -7.81 1.31
N TYR A 392 -2.42 -7.16 0.58
CA TYR A 392 -1.11 -6.71 1.10
C TYR A 392 -1.24 -5.63 2.17
N LYS A 393 -2.23 -4.74 2.05
CA LYS A 393 -2.53 -3.73 3.06
C LYS A 393 -2.98 -4.36 4.37
N ASN A 394 -3.94 -5.29 4.32
CA ASN A 394 -4.45 -5.97 5.51
C ASN A 394 -3.36 -6.81 6.16
N GLN A 395 -2.55 -7.50 5.36
CA GLN A 395 -1.38 -8.24 5.82
C GLN A 395 -0.40 -7.32 6.57
N LYS A 396 -0.03 -6.18 5.99
CA LYS A 396 0.85 -5.19 6.63
C LYS A 396 0.26 -4.61 7.92
N MET A 397 -1.07 -4.49 7.98
CA MET A 397 -1.80 -4.05 9.17
C MET A 397 -2.06 -5.18 10.18
N ARG A 398 -1.57 -6.40 9.93
CA ARG A 398 -1.80 -7.61 10.75
C ARG A 398 -3.30 -7.94 10.92
N LEU A 399 -4.10 -7.62 9.90
CA LEU A 399 -5.52 -7.95 9.82
C LEU A 399 -5.72 -9.31 9.11
N PRO A 400 -6.85 -10.01 9.37
CA PRO A 400 -7.15 -11.27 8.68
C PRO A 400 -7.25 -11.08 7.16
N VAL A 401 -6.68 -12.03 6.39
CA VAL A 401 -6.67 -12.00 4.91
C VAL A 401 -7.30 -13.25 4.27
N TYR A 402 -7.90 -14.14 5.04
CA TYR A 402 -8.36 -15.46 4.59
C TYR A 402 -9.47 -15.44 3.52
N ASN A 403 -10.22 -14.32 3.37
CA ASN A 403 -11.26 -14.16 2.35
C ASN A 403 -10.88 -13.14 1.27
N ILE A 404 -9.62 -12.75 1.18
CA ILE A 404 -9.16 -11.73 0.23
C ILE A 404 -8.21 -12.40 -0.75
N PRO A 405 -8.55 -12.48 -2.06
CA PRO A 405 -7.67 -13.10 -3.04
C PRO A 405 -6.38 -12.31 -3.20
N HIS A 406 -5.27 -13.01 -3.45
CA HIS A 406 -3.96 -12.40 -3.69
C HIS A 406 -3.93 -11.59 -4.99
N PHE A 407 -4.61 -12.10 -6.01
CA PHE A 407 -4.66 -11.52 -7.34
C PHE A 407 -6.11 -11.25 -7.74
N ILE A 408 -6.31 -10.22 -8.52
CA ILE A 408 -7.57 -9.91 -9.18
C ILE A 408 -7.37 -10.19 -10.68
N ASN A 409 -8.16 -11.10 -11.23
CA ASN A 409 -8.15 -11.42 -12.65
C ASN A 409 -9.29 -10.69 -13.34
N CYS A 410 -8.98 -9.86 -14.35
CA CYS A 410 -9.92 -9.11 -15.17
C CYS A 410 -10.13 -9.76 -16.55
N SER A 411 -9.43 -10.87 -16.87
CA SER A 411 -9.69 -11.66 -18.07
C SER A 411 -10.86 -12.63 -17.85
N GLU A 412 -11.51 -13.00 -18.92
CA GLU A 412 -12.54 -14.04 -18.97
C GLU A 412 -12.19 -15.02 -20.09
N GLU A 413 -12.62 -16.27 -20.00
CA GLU A 413 -12.44 -17.25 -21.05
C GLU A 413 -13.59 -18.26 -21.09
N ASP A 414 -13.85 -18.75 -22.27
CA ASP A 414 -14.66 -19.93 -22.54
C ASP A 414 -13.84 -21.00 -23.26
N ASP A 415 -14.48 -22.03 -23.78
CA ASP A 415 -13.79 -23.14 -24.48
C ASP A 415 -13.04 -22.66 -25.74
N GLU A 416 -13.52 -21.63 -26.44
CA GLU A 416 -13.00 -21.20 -27.73
C GLU A 416 -12.18 -19.91 -27.65
N CYS A 417 -12.53 -18.98 -26.76
CA CYS A 417 -12.03 -17.63 -26.76
C CYS A 417 -11.44 -17.18 -25.42
N LEU A 418 -10.47 -16.27 -25.51
CA LEU A 418 -9.95 -15.49 -24.40
C LEU A 418 -10.44 -14.04 -24.57
N TYR A 419 -11.02 -13.50 -23.49
CA TYR A 419 -11.55 -12.13 -23.42
C TYR A 419 -10.66 -11.28 -22.51
N LEU A 420 -10.11 -10.21 -23.06
CA LEU A 420 -9.22 -9.29 -22.35
C LEU A 420 -9.82 -7.89 -22.29
N PRO A 421 -9.52 -7.10 -21.25
CA PRO A 421 -10.00 -5.74 -21.14
C PRO A 421 -9.55 -4.87 -22.32
N ARG A 422 -10.45 -4.00 -22.81
CA ARG A 422 -10.23 -3.15 -24.00
C ARG A 422 -9.03 -2.21 -23.88
N GLY A 423 -8.69 -1.77 -22.67
CA GLY A 423 -7.57 -0.87 -22.42
C GLY A 423 -6.19 -1.50 -22.59
N ASN A 424 -6.11 -2.83 -22.69
CA ASN A 424 -4.84 -3.55 -22.90
C ASN A 424 -4.47 -3.67 -24.39
N LEU A 425 -5.28 -3.13 -25.32
CA LEU A 425 -5.09 -3.30 -26.75
C LEU A 425 -3.70 -2.86 -27.22
N GLU A 426 -3.25 -1.69 -26.80
CA GLU A 426 -1.94 -1.16 -27.22
C GLU A 426 -0.79 -2.08 -26.80
N GLU A 427 -0.82 -2.57 -25.54
CA GLU A 427 0.18 -3.49 -24.99
C GLU A 427 0.19 -4.82 -25.77
N ILE A 428 -1.00 -5.35 -26.10
CA ILE A 428 -1.18 -6.58 -26.85
C ILE A 428 -0.67 -6.43 -28.28
N LEU A 429 -0.96 -5.30 -28.94
CA LEU A 429 -0.49 -5.03 -30.31
C LEU A 429 1.04 -4.92 -30.35
N VAL A 430 1.66 -4.21 -29.40
CA VAL A 430 3.11 -4.10 -29.28
C VAL A 430 3.74 -5.49 -29.06
N PHE A 431 3.13 -6.31 -28.23
CA PHE A 431 3.59 -7.68 -28.03
C PHE A 431 3.57 -8.51 -29.31
N PHE A 432 2.48 -8.46 -30.08
CA PHE A 432 2.37 -9.17 -31.35
C PHE A 432 3.34 -8.65 -32.41
N GLU A 433 3.52 -7.35 -32.52
CA GLU A 433 4.50 -6.74 -33.43
C GLU A 433 5.93 -7.20 -33.10
N GLN A 434 6.33 -7.18 -31.84
CA GLN A 434 7.68 -7.61 -31.42
C GLN A 434 7.96 -9.10 -31.64
N ASN A 435 6.92 -9.93 -31.69
CA ASN A 435 7.00 -11.34 -31.95
C ASN A 435 6.66 -11.72 -33.43
N ASN A 436 6.63 -10.72 -34.35
CA ASN A 436 6.43 -10.89 -35.78
C ASN A 436 5.08 -11.51 -36.18
N PHE A 437 4.02 -11.32 -35.38
CA PHE A 437 2.65 -11.67 -35.79
C PHE A 437 2.05 -10.60 -36.68
N LYS A 438 1.35 -10.99 -37.71
CA LYS A 438 0.50 -10.12 -38.51
C LYS A 438 -0.90 -10.09 -37.91
N VAL A 439 -1.33 -8.93 -37.42
CA VAL A 439 -2.63 -8.76 -36.78
C VAL A 439 -3.66 -8.26 -37.76
N ASN A 440 -4.78 -8.96 -37.87
CA ASN A 440 -5.99 -8.49 -38.54
C ASN A 440 -7.01 -8.09 -37.47
N ILE A 441 -7.43 -6.82 -37.45
CA ILE A 441 -8.40 -6.31 -36.49
C ILE A 441 -9.79 -6.29 -37.11
N VAL A 442 -10.72 -7.01 -36.50
CA VAL A 442 -12.14 -6.99 -36.81
C VAL A 442 -12.88 -6.14 -35.78
N ASP A 443 -13.21 -4.91 -36.10
CA ASP A 443 -13.89 -3.98 -35.22
C ASP A 443 -15.41 -4.22 -35.24
N LYS A 444 -15.95 -4.79 -34.15
CA LYS A 444 -17.39 -5.03 -33.91
C LYS A 444 -17.99 -4.02 -32.93
N ARG A 445 -17.26 -2.99 -32.55
CA ARG A 445 -17.73 -1.97 -31.63
C ARG A 445 -18.78 -1.09 -32.29
N THR A 446 -19.78 -0.66 -31.51
CA THR A 446 -20.82 0.24 -32.07
C THR A 446 -20.37 1.69 -32.04
N CYS A 447 -20.63 2.39 -33.16
CA CYS A 447 -20.55 3.85 -33.21
C CYS A 447 -21.82 4.53 -32.70
N GLY A 448 -22.85 3.77 -32.28
CA GLY A 448 -24.14 4.29 -31.86
C GLY A 448 -24.88 5.02 -32.94
N THR A 449 -25.79 5.88 -32.53
CA THR A 449 -26.61 6.72 -33.47
C THR A 449 -25.90 8.05 -33.73
N LYS A 450 -25.87 8.52 -34.95
CA LYS A 450 -25.41 9.87 -35.27
C LYS A 450 -26.35 10.90 -34.67
N ILE A 451 -25.80 11.94 -34.05
CA ILE A 451 -26.57 13.03 -33.44
C ILE A 451 -26.18 14.39 -34.01
N GLU A 452 -27.16 15.29 -34.11
CA GLU A 452 -26.90 16.69 -34.45
C GLU A 452 -26.69 17.50 -33.18
N ILE A 453 -25.45 17.95 -32.97
CA ILE A 453 -25.02 18.69 -31.78
C ILE A 453 -23.98 19.73 -32.16
N GLU A 454 -24.15 20.95 -31.64
CA GLU A 454 -23.24 22.07 -31.83
C GLU A 454 -22.69 22.51 -30.48
N PHE A 455 -21.40 22.88 -30.44
CA PHE A 455 -20.72 23.39 -29.27
C PHE A 455 -20.53 24.91 -29.35
N ASN A 456 -21.15 25.65 -28.43
CA ASN A 456 -21.26 27.10 -28.48
C ASN A 456 -20.18 27.85 -27.67
N LYS A 457 -19.12 27.20 -27.26
CA LYS A 457 -18.02 27.78 -26.45
C LYS A 457 -16.67 27.58 -27.14
N SER A 458 -15.69 28.36 -26.76
CA SER A 458 -14.29 28.20 -27.20
C SER A 458 -13.47 27.50 -26.10
N LEU A 459 -12.58 26.64 -26.51
CA LEU A 459 -11.62 25.98 -25.61
C LEU A 459 -10.40 26.89 -25.39
N TYR A 460 -9.92 26.92 -24.14
CA TYR A 460 -8.62 27.53 -23.83
C TYR A 460 -7.47 26.71 -24.41
N SER A 461 -6.23 27.23 -24.39
CA SER A 461 -5.05 26.60 -24.99
C SER A 461 -4.84 25.16 -24.53
N GLU A 462 -4.80 24.93 -23.21
CA GLU A 462 -4.59 23.58 -22.65
C GLU A 462 -5.77 22.66 -22.88
N GLN A 463 -6.99 23.21 -22.89
CA GLN A 463 -8.17 22.43 -23.21
C GLN A 463 -8.13 21.96 -24.66
N LYS A 464 -7.56 22.77 -25.59
CA LYS A 464 -7.33 22.38 -26.99
C LYS A 464 -6.31 21.24 -27.09
N GLU A 465 -5.22 21.29 -26.32
CA GLU A 465 -4.21 20.21 -26.25
C GLU A 465 -4.83 18.91 -25.71
N ALA A 466 -5.56 19.00 -24.58
CA ALA A 466 -6.27 17.86 -24.01
C ALA A 466 -7.31 17.29 -24.99
N PHE A 467 -8.07 18.16 -25.64
CA PHE A 467 -9.03 17.77 -26.66
C PHE A 467 -8.38 17.03 -27.82
N ALA A 468 -7.26 17.55 -28.37
CA ALA A 468 -6.53 16.91 -29.44
C ALA A 468 -5.97 15.53 -29.04
N ALA A 469 -5.41 15.42 -27.85
CA ALA A 469 -4.90 14.16 -27.34
C ALA A 469 -6.00 13.09 -27.23
N ILE A 470 -7.19 13.45 -26.73
CA ILE A 470 -8.32 12.52 -26.58
C ILE A 470 -8.96 12.19 -27.93
N LEU A 471 -9.05 13.16 -28.82
CA LEU A 471 -9.65 12.96 -30.12
C LEU A 471 -8.92 11.93 -31.00
N ASN A 472 -7.61 11.78 -30.80
CA ASN A 472 -6.75 10.85 -31.54
C ASN A 472 -6.83 9.39 -31.05
N SER A 473 -7.59 9.10 -29.98
CA SER A 473 -7.74 7.75 -29.45
C SER A 473 -9.22 7.39 -29.26
N ASP A 474 -9.54 6.11 -29.38
CA ASP A 474 -10.89 5.60 -29.13
C ASP A 474 -11.15 5.39 -27.63
N VAL A 475 -10.12 5.11 -26.86
CA VAL A 475 -10.19 4.87 -25.41
C VAL A 475 -9.08 5.61 -24.68
N GLY A 476 -9.35 6.11 -23.50
CA GLY A 476 -8.34 6.77 -22.68
C GLY A 476 -8.85 7.60 -21.52
N ILE A 477 -7.94 8.16 -20.75
CA ILE A 477 -8.25 8.92 -19.55
C ILE A 477 -7.72 10.35 -19.67
N LEU A 478 -8.58 11.31 -19.33
CA LEU A 478 -8.24 12.71 -19.08
C LEU A 478 -7.99 12.91 -17.57
N SER A 479 -6.73 13.11 -17.20
CA SER A 479 -6.32 13.38 -15.82
C SER A 479 -5.99 14.85 -15.65
N ALA A 480 -6.94 15.63 -15.12
CA ALA A 480 -6.72 17.06 -14.90
C ALA A 480 -7.38 17.53 -13.58
N GLY A 481 -6.74 18.44 -12.89
CA GLY A 481 -7.19 18.96 -11.61
C GLY A 481 -8.61 19.53 -11.65
N THR A 482 -9.22 19.72 -10.47
CA THR A 482 -10.51 20.43 -10.37
C THR A 482 -10.34 21.87 -10.88
N GLY A 483 -11.28 22.31 -11.70
CA GLY A 483 -11.18 23.66 -12.31
C GLY A 483 -10.59 23.71 -13.72
N PHE A 484 -9.96 22.65 -14.19
CA PHE A 484 -9.44 22.58 -15.58
C PHE A 484 -10.52 22.70 -16.65
N GLY A 485 -11.75 22.32 -16.35
CA GLY A 485 -12.86 22.28 -17.31
C GLY A 485 -12.95 20.95 -18.07
N LYS A 486 -12.67 19.82 -17.39
CA LYS A 486 -12.85 18.46 -17.97
C LYS A 486 -14.20 18.28 -18.64
N THR A 487 -15.27 18.77 -18.00
CA THR A 487 -16.64 18.73 -18.54
C THR A 487 -16.74 19.46 -19.87
N VAL A 488 -16.13 20.64 -19.98
CA VAL A 488 -16.14 21.48 -21.22
C VAL A 488 -15.43 20.76 -22.37
N VAL A 489 -14.22 20.20 -22.10
CA VAL A 489 -13.46 19.40 -23.07
C VAL A 489 -14.26 18.20 -23.55
N SER A 490 -14.95 17.51 -22.63
CA SER A 490 -15.78 16.34 -22.95
C SER A 490 -17.01 16.71 -23.79
N ILE A 491 -17.67 17.84 -23.50
CA ILE A 491 -18.81 18.33 -24.31
C ILE A 491 -18.33 18.70 -25.72
N ALA A 492 -17.17 19.36 -25.83
CA ALA A 492 -16.57 19.65 -27.16
C ALA A 492 -16.24 18.33 -27.90
N LEU A 493 -15.80 17.27 -27.20
CA LEU A 493 -15.54 15.96 -27.80
C LEU A 493 -16.82 15.30 -28.30
N ILE A 494 -17.92 15.36 -27.52
CA ILE A 494 -19.26 14.88 -27.94
C ILE A 494 -19.68 15.58 -29.23
N ALA A 495 -19.59 16.91 -29.27
CA ALA A 495 -19.96 17.70 -30.45
C ALA A 495 -19.08 17.42 -31.67
N LYS A 496 -17.81 17.05 -31.48
CA LYS A 496 -16.90 16.67 -32.57
C LYS A 496 -17.15 15.28 -33.11
N ARG A 497 -17.40 14.29 -32.20
CA ARG A 497 -17.66 12.90 -32.59
C ARG A 497 -19.06 12.72 -33.20
N LYS A 498 -20.05 13.52 -32.77
CA LYS A 498 -21.44 13.47 -33.23
C LYS A 498 -22.09 12.09 -33.13
N VAL A 499 -21.85 11.40 -32.05
CA VAL A 499 -22.40 10.07 -31.75
C VAL A 499 -23.17 10.07 -30.43
N SER A 500 -24.21 9.22 -30.37
CA SER A 500 -24.99 9.06 -29.14
C SER A 500 -24.08 8.72 -27.94
N THR A 501 -24.25 9.45 -26.84
CA THR A 501 -23.31 9.44 -25.71
C THR A 501 -24.01 9.18 -24.40
N LEU A 502 -23.47 8.27 -23.60
CA LEU A 502 -23.88 8.05 -22.19
C LEU A 502 -22.78 8.56 -21.25
N ILE A 503 -23.14 9.46 -20.36
CA ILE A 503 -22.25 9.97 -19.31
C ILE A 503 -22.62 9.30 -18.00
N ILE A 504 -21.66 8.62 -17.39
CA ILE A 504 -21.85 7.88 -16.14
C ILE A 504 -21.24 8.68 -15.00
N VAL A 505 -22.05 8.94 -13.97
CA VAL A 505 -21.67 9.73 -12.78
C VAL A 505 -22.00 8.97 -11.49
N ASN A 506 -21.36 9.35 -10.39
CA ASN A 506 -21.52 8.70 -9.08
C ASN A 506 -22.54 9.40 -8.17
N SER A 507 -22.93 10.65 -8.46
CA SER A 507 -23.83 11.44 -7.61
C SER A 507 -24.87 12.25 -8.39
N LEU A 508 -26.01 12.52 -7.76
CA LEU A 508 -27.07 13.35 -8.34
C LEU A 508 -26.59 14.78 -8.60
N ALA A 509 -25.70 15.31 -7.77
CA ALA A 509 -25.17 16.66 -7.95
C ALA A 509 -24.38 16.77 -9.26
N LEU A 510 -23.52 15.77 -9.55
CA LEU A 510 -22.79 15.69 -10.82
C LEU A 510 -23.75 15.51 -12.00
N LEU A 511 -24.80 14.69 -11.84
CA LEU A 511 -25.80 14.50 -12.91
C LEU A 511 -26.46 15.84 -13.28
N GLU A 512 -26.93 16.60 -12.30
CA GLU A 512 -27.54 17.92 -12.56
C GLU A 512 -26.53 18.93 -13.12
N GLN A 513 -25.27 18.89 -12.65
CA GLN A 513 -24.21 19.72 -13.19
C GLN A 513 -23.92 19.41 -14.66
N TRP A 514 -23.78 18.14 -15.03
CA TRP A 514 -23.56 17.71 -16.40
C TRP A 514 -24.74 18.12 -17.29
N LYS A 515 -25.96 17.85 -16.83
CA LYS A 515 -27.18 18.25 -17.55
C LYS A 515 -27.19 19.75 -17.84
N LYS A 516 -26.97 20.57 -16.78
CA LYS A 516 -26.93 22.02 -16.93
C LYS A 516 -25.84 22.48 -17.90
N SER A 517 -24.63 21.94 -17.78
CA SER A 517 -23.51 22.32 -18.65
C SER A 517 -23.72 21.95 -20.12
N ILE A 518 -24.31 20.76 -20.38
CA ILE A 518 -24.59 20.35 -21.76
C ILE A 518 -25.68 21.23 -22.37
N GLU A 519 -26.80 21.45 -21.67
CA GLU A 519 -27.90 22.29 -22.13
C GLU A 519 -27.50 23.77 -22.33
N GLU A 520 -26.50 24.26 -21.56
CA GLU A 520 -25.92 25.60 -21.67
C GLU A 520 -24.95 25.74 -22.83
N PHE A 521 -24.13 24.72 -23.07
CA PHE A 521 -22.99 24.78 -24.03
C PHE A 521 -23.32 24.15 -25.37
N THR A 522 -24.52 23.55 -25.51
CA THR A 522 -24.97 22.91 -26.76
C THR A 522 -26.44 23.21 -27.03
N ASN A 523 -26.91 22.76 -28.20
CA ASN A 523 -28.30 22.88 -28.63
C ASN A 523 -29.18 21.66 -28.28
N VAL A 524 -28.68 20.70 -27.47
CA VAL A 524 -29.41 19.44 -27.20
C VAL A 524 -29.99 19.38 -25.80
N LYS A 525 -31.11 18.67 -25.66
CA LYS A 525 -31.71 18.30 -24.37
C LYS A 525 -31.05 17.01 -23.86
N VAL A 526 -30.91 16.92 -22.54
CA VAL A 526 -30.24 15.80 -21.87
C VAL A 526 -31.27 14.84 -21.24
N GLY A 527 -31.18 13.57 -21.59
CA GLY A 527 -31.92 12.51 -20.92
C GLY A 527 -31.23 12.10 -19.61
N THR A 528 -32.00 11.49 -18.70
CA THR A 528 -31.47 11.14 -17.37
C THR A 528 -31.96 9.79 -16.87
N LEU A 529 -31.04 9.02 -16.20
CA LEU A 529 -31.37 7.78 -15.52
C LEU A 529 -30.92 7.85 -14.04
N HIS A 530 -31.87 8.01 -13.13
CA HIS A 530 -31.58 8.09 -11.70
C HIS A 530 -32.79 7.76 -10.82
N SER A 531 -32.57 7.23 -9.64
CA SER A 531 -33.57 7.04 -8.58
C SER A 531 -34.87 6.37 -9.06
N GLY A 532 -34.78 5.40 -9.96
CA GLY A 532 -35.94 4.72 -10.55
C GLY A 532 -36.65 5.48 -11.68
N LYS A 533 -36.21 6.68 -12.02
CA LYS A 533 -36.69 7.46 -13.16
C LYS A 533 -35.83 7.15 -14.38
N ASN A 534 -36.45 6.64 -15.43
CA ASN A 534 -35.81 6.44 -16.74
C ASN A 534 -36.41 7.46 -17.73
N LYS A 535 -35.60 8.41 -18.15
CA LYS A 535 -35.90 9.43 -19.15
C LYS A 535 -34.76 9.56 -20.16
N LEU A 536 -34.22 8.43 -20.57
CA LEU A 536 -33.19 8.40 -21.60
C LEU A 536 -33.75 8.82 -22.96
N LEU A 537 -32.97 9.61 -23.68
CA LEU A 537 -33.35 10.14 -25.02
C LEU A 537 -32.56 9.45 -26.16
N GLY A 538 -31.46 8.76 -25.82
CA GLY A 538 -30.60 8.12 -26.81
C GLY A 538 -29.75 9.11 -27.64
N ILE A 539 -29.64 10.36 -27.20
CA ILE A 539 -28.84 11.42 -27.83
C ILE A 539 -27.62 11.69 -26.95
N VAL A 540 -27.79 12.47 -25.90
CA VAL A 540 -26.81 12.65 -24.83
C VAL A 540 -27.55 12.44 -23.53
N ASP A 541 -27.14 11.39 -22.81
CA ASP A 541 -27.82 10.98 -21.62
C ASP A 541 -26.83 10.92 -20.43
N VAL A 542 -27.32 11.23 -19.22
CA VAL A 542 -26.54 11.15 -17.99
C VAL A 542 -27.19 10.15 -17.03
N ALA A 543 -26.40 9.16 -16.59
CA ALA A 543 -26.89 8.10 -15.71
C ALA A 543 -26.09 8.01 -14.40
N LEU A 544 -26.79 7.79 -13.31
CA LEU A 544 -26.14 7.34 -12.07
C LEU A 544 -25.71 5.88 -12.22
N ILE A 545 -24.46 5.56 -11.90
CA ILE A 545 -23.95 4.19 -12.00
C ILE A 545 -24.80 3.19 -11.21
N GLN A 546 -25.28 3.56 -10.00
CA GLN A 546 -26.15 2.71 -9.19
C GLN A 546 -27.51 2.44 -9.84
N SER A 547 -27.92 3.29 -10.80
CA SER A 547 -29.18 3.12 -11.52
C SER A 547 -29.05 2.21 -12.74
N LEU A 548 -27.82 1.95 -13.18
CA LEU A 548 -27.47 0.99 -14.23
C LEU A 548 -27.43 -0.46 -13.73
N ILE A 549 -27.39 -0.68 -12.40
CA ILE A 549 -27.31 -2.01 -11.78
C ILE A 549 -28.65 -2.34 -11.13
N GLU A 550 -29.15 -3.54 -11.34
CA GLU A 550 -30.32 -4.06 -10.67
C GLU A 550 -30.03 -4.39 -9.21
N LYS A 551 -30.82 -3.83 -8.29
CA LYS A 551 -30.59 -4.02 -6.84
C LYS A 551 -30.73 -5.46 -6.37
N LYS A 552 -31.58 -6.28 -7.02
CA LYS A 552 -31.86 -7.66 -6.60
C LYS A 552 -30.87 -8.66 -7.19
N SER A 553 -30.56 -8.57 -8.48
CA SER A 553 -29.73 -9.53 -9.21
C SER A 553 -28.26 -9.13 -9.25
N GLY A 554 -27.97 -7.82 -9.03
CA GLY A 554 -26.65 -7.24 -9.25
C GLY A 554 -26.19 -7.26 -10.71
N LYS A 555 -27.10 -7.56 -11.67
CA LYS A 555 -26.83 -7.52 -13.10
C LYS A 555 -26.94 -6.09 -13.62
N VAL A 556 -26.22 -5.78 -14.70
CA VAL A 556 -26.40 -4.52 -15.42
C VAL A 556 -27.74 -4.57 -16.14
N LYS A 557 -28.50 -3.50 -16.03
CA LYS A 557 -29.78 -3.37 -16.72
C LYS A 557 -29.57 -3.32 -18.23
N ASP A 558 -30.38 -4.03 -18.94
CA ASP A 558 -30.44 -3.87 -20.38
C ASP A 558 -31.01 -2.49 -20.72
N ILE A 559 -30.29 -1.77 -21.57
CA ILE A 559 -30.65 -0.44 -22.04
C ILE A 559 -30.84 -0.52 -23.55
N ASP A 560 -32.06 -0.27 -24.04
CA ASP A 560 -32.41 -0.36 -25.44
C ASP A 560 -31.58 0.59 -26.35
N GLN A 561 -31.06 1.70 -25.76
CA GLN A 561 -30.28 2.68 -26.49
C GLN A 561 -28.83 2.21 -26.71
N LYS A 562 -28.39 2.23 -27.97
CA LYS A 562 -27.00 1.96 -28.34
C LYS A 562 -26.20 3.25 -28.33
N TYR A 563 -25.24 3.35 -27.43
CA TYR A 563 -24.35 4.51 -27.34
C TYR A 563 -23.01 4.23 -28.01
N GLY A 564 -22.60 5.13 -28.89
CA GLY A 564 -21.29 5.08 -29.54
C GLY A 564 -20.17 5.57 -28.64
N MET A 565 -20.49 6.37 -27.62
CA MET A 565 -19.52 6.92 -26.69
C MET A 565 -19.99 6.79 -25.22
N ILE A 566 -19.09 6.35 -24.35
CA ILE A 566 -19.25 6.33 -22.91
C ILE A 566 -18.24 7.28 -22.29
N ILE A 567 -18.70 8.19 -21.43
CA ILE A 567 -17.84 9.06 -20.62
C ILE A 567 -18.10 8.77 -19.16
N VAL A 568 -17.05 8.52 -18.40
CA VAL A 568 -17.16 8.24 -16.97
C VAL A 568 -16.49 9.33 -16.18
N ASP A 569 -17.31 10.11 -15.48
CA ASP A 569 -16.80 11.20 -14.65
C ASP A 569 -16.37 10.69 -13.28
N GLU A 570 -15.28 11.27 -12.76
CA GLU A 570 -14.62 10.89 -11.50
C GLU A 570 -14.42 9.36 -11.42
N CYS A 571 -13.87 8.78 -12.49
CA CYS A 571 -13.72 7.34 -12.65
C CYS A 571 -12.94 6.66 -11.51
N HIS A 572 -12.17 7.41 -10.71
CA HIS A 572 -11.46 6.90 -9.55
C HIS A 572 -12.35 6.67 -8.31
N HIS A 573 -13.55 7.26 -8.23
CA HIS A 573 -14.48 7.05 -7.10
C HIS A 573 -15.33 5.81 -7.22
N ILE A 574 -15.44 5.24 -8.40
CA ILE A 574 -16.31 4.11 -8.65
C ILE A 574 -15.64 2.83 -8.14
N SER A 575 -16.40 2.01 -7.40
CA SER A 575 -15.94 0.68 -6.99
C SER A 575 -15.42 -0.06 -8.23
N ALA A 576 -14.18 -0.54 -8.19
CA ALA A 576 -13.53 -1.18 -9.33
C ALA A 576 -14.42 -2.28 -9.94
N PHE A 577 -15.05 -3.11 -9.13
CA PHE A 577 -15.92 -4.21 -9.59
C PHE A 577 -17.24 -3.72 -10.23
N SER A 578 -17.93 -2.77 -9.62
CA SER A 578 -19.19 -2.22 -10.19
C SER A 578 -18.92 -1.49 -11.49
N TYR A 579 -17.80 -0.77 -11.55
CA TYR A 579 -17.36 -0.03 -12.73
C TYR A 579 -17.03 -0.97 -13.88
N GLU A 580 -16.17 -1.95 -13.63
CA GLU A 580 -15.79 -2.96 -14.61
C GLU A 580 -17.04 -3.63 -15.22
N LYS A 581 -17.96 -4.06 -14.35
CA LYS A 581 -19.19 -4.73 -14.78
C LYS A 581 -20.07 -3.86 -15.69
N VAL A 582 -20.21 -2.57 -15.35
CA VAL A 582 -20.99 -1.63 -16.14
C VAL A 582 -20.31 -1.33 -17.49
N ILE A 583 -19.00 -1.07 -17.47
CA ILE A 583 -18.29 -0.74 -18.72
C ILE A 583 -18.19 -1.94 -19.66
N LYS A 584 -18.00 -3.15 -19.12
CA LYS A 584 -18.02 -4.39 -19.92
C LYS A 584 -19.38 -4.67 -20.59
N SER A 585 -20.48 -4.07 -20.12
CA SER A 585 -21.79 -4.26 -20.75
C SER A 585 -22.00 -3.43 -22.02
N PHE A 586 -21.12 -2.47 -22.32
CA PHE A 586 -21.23 -1.60 -23.49
C PHE A 586 -20.17 -1.93 -24.53
N ASP A 587 -20.61 -2.19 -25.77
CA ASP A 587 -19.77 -2.39 -26.95
C ASP A 587 -19.39 -1.08 -27.67
N SER A 588 -19.55 0.05 -26.99
CA SER A 588 -19.26 1.39 -27.51
C SER A 588 -17.82 1.51 -27.99
N LYS A 589 -17.65 2.15 -29.17
CA LYS A 589 -16.34 2.40 -29.77
C LYS A 589 -15.49 3.34 -28.90
N PHE A 590 -16.11 4.41 -28.40
CA PHE A 590 -15.39 5.45 -27.65
C PHE A 590 -15.66 5.31 -26.14
N VAL A 591 -14.60 5.18 -25.34
CA VAL A 591 -14.72 5.09 -23.87
C VAL A 591 -13.68 5.96 -23.21
N TYR A 592 -14.13 6.98 -22.49
CA TYR A 592 -13.25 7.94 -21.83
C TYR A 592 -13.51 8.05 -20.34
N GLY A 593 -12.43 7.98 -19.54
CA GLY A 593 -12.44 8.27 -18.12
C GLY A 593 -12.01 9.70 -17.83
N LEU A 594 -12.71 10.39 -16.92
CA LEU A 594 -12.31 11.71 -16.41
C LEU A 594 -11.95 11.59 -14.95
N THR A 595 -10.84 12.19 -14.54
CA THR A 595 -10.42 12.17 -13.12
C THR A 595 -9.56 13.38 -12.77
N ALA A 596 -9.67 13.86 -11.54
CA ALA A 596 -8.72 14.84 -10.98
C ALA A 596 -7.47 14.14 -10.40
N THR A 597 -7.61 12.89 -9.97
CA THR A 597 -6.54 12.11 -9.32
C THR A 597 -6.59 10.67 -9.83
N PRO A 598 -5.65 10.26 -10.70
CA PRO A 598 -5.68 8.92 -11.29
C PRO A 598 -5.36 7.82 -10.27
N LYS A 599 -4.67 8.15 -9.17
CA LYS A 599 -4.33 7.20 -8.10
C LYS A 599 -5.50 7.01 -7.15
N ARG A 600 -5.88 5.75 -6.90
CA ARG A 600 -6.95 5.38 -5.98
C ARG A 600 -6.41 5.14 -4.57
N ARG A 601 -7.27 5.33 -3.55
CA ARG A 601 -6.94 5.05 -2.15
C ARG A 601 -6.75 3.55 -1.87
N ASP A 602 -7.43 2.71 -2.63
CA ASP A 602 -7.37 1.24 -2.53
C ASP A 602 -6.31 0.62 -3.44
N GLY A 603 -5.63 1.40 -4.31
CA GLY A 603 -4.59 0.91 -5.21
C GLY A 603 -5.11 0.16 -6.44
N LEU A 604 -6.42 0.18 -6.70
CA LEU A 604 -7.06 -0.53 -7.83
C LEU A 604 -7.17 0.31 -9.10
N GLU A 605 -6.35 1.35 -9.25
CA GLU A 605 -6.36 2.19 -10.46
C GLU A 605 -6.04 1.44 -11.75
N LYS A 606 -5.25 0.34 -11.67
CA LYS A 606 -4.95 -0.49 -12.84
C LYS A 606 -6.20 -1.06 -13.51
N ILE A 607 -7.25 -1.38 -12.74
CA ILE A 607 -8.53 -1.85 -13.31
C ILE A 607 -9.19 -0.75 -14.16
N ILE A 608 -9.08 0.52 -13.74
CA ILE A 608 -9.61 1.65 -14.52
C ILE A 608 -8.87 1.75 -15.85
N PHE A 609 -7.54 1.61 -15.83
CA PHE A 609 -6.71 1.65 -17.04
C PHE A 609 -7.03 0.47 -17.97
N MET A 610 -7.28 -0.71 -17.43
CA MET A 610 -7.71 -1.88 -18.21
C MET A 610 -9.06 -1.65 -18.91
N GLN A 611 -9.97 -0.85 -18.35
CA GLN A 611 -11.29 -0.59 -18.93
C GLN A 611 -11.34 0.65 -19.82
N CYS A 612 -10.63 1.72 -19.47
CA CYS A 612 -10.67 2.99 -20.17
C CYS A 612 -9.42 3.30 -20.99
N GLY A 613 -8.38 2.47 -20.92
CA GLY A 613 -7.08 2.77 -21.55
C GLY A 613 -6.17 3.64 -20.69
N GLN A 614 -5.05 4.04 -21.25
CA GLN A 614 -4.01 4.82 -20.59
C GLN A 614 -4.40 6.30 -20.44
N ILE A 615 -3.62 7.02 -19.63
CA ILE A 615 -3.78 8.47 -19.50
C ILE A 615 -3.27 9.14 -20.78
N LEU A 616 -4.18 9.75 -21.54
CA LEU A 616 -3.85 10.43 -22.81
C LEU A 616 -3.36 11.86 -22.58
N TYR A 617 -3.85 12.51 -21.54
CA TYR A 617 -3.43 13.86 -21.17
C TYR A 617 -3.48 14.02 -19.65
N SER A 618 -2.43 14.64 -19.10
CA SER A 618 -2.40 14.95 -17.67
C SER A 618 -1.87 16.36 -17.43
N THR A 619 -2.52 17.07 -16.49
CA THR A 619 -2.00 18.34 -15.98
C THR A 619 -1.44 18.14 -14.59
N THR A 620 -0.29 18.75 -14.32
CA THR A 620 0.23 18.83 -12.96
C THR A 620 -0.38 20.03 -12.23
N ALA A 621 -0.53 19.92 -10.91
CA ALA A 621 -0.98 21.06 -10.08
C ALA A 621 -0.09 22.29 -10.29
N LYS A 622 1.22 22.09 -10.50
CA LYS A 622 2.19 23.12 -10.81
C LYS A 622 1.87 23.91 -12.09
N GLN A 623 1.48 23.21 -13.16
CA GLN A 623 1.08 23.85 -14.42
C GLN A 623 -0.21 24.66 -14.26
N MET A 624 -1.16 24.16 -13.45
CA MET A 624 -2.42 24.84 -13.20
C MET A 624 -2.22 26.11 -12.34
N ASN A 625 -1.43 26.02 -11.27
CA ASN A 625 -1.20 27.15 -10.35
C ASN A 625 -0.44 28.30 -10.99
N LYS A 626 0.50 28.04 -11.92
CA LYS A 626 1.22 29.09 -12.66
C LYS A 626 0.32 30.03 -13.48
N LYS A 627 -0.92 29.65 -13.73
CA LYS A 627 -1.89 30.38 -14.58
C LYS A 627 -3.03 31.01 -13.78
N GLN A 628 -3.05 30.81 -12.48
CA GLN A 628 -3.99 31.49 -11.60
C GLN A 628 -3.43 32.86 -11.25
N ASN A 629 -4.26 33.89 -11.33
CA ASN A 629 -3.85 35.26 -11.03
C ASN A 629 -3.80 35.58 -9.54
N PHE A 630 -3.80 34.57 -8.67
CA PHE A 630 -3.77 34.72 -7.23
C PHE A 630 -2.71 33.82 -6.58
N SER A 631 -2.21 34.27 -5.43
CA SER A 631 -1.21 33.53 -4.65
C SER A 631 -1.85 32.48 -3.73
N HIS A 632 -1.09 31.40 -3.41
CA HIS A 632 -1.55 30.29 -2.59
C HIS A 632 -0.80 30.25 -1.26
N TYR A 633 -1.53 30.40 -0.14
CA TYR A 633 -0.94 30.42 1.18
C TYR A 633 -1.52 29.37 2.12
N LEU A 634 -0.64 28.76 2.90
CA LEU A 634 -0.99 27.85 4.00
C LEU A 634 -0.63 28.53 5.34
N ILE A 635 -1.56 28.56 6.27
CA ILE A 635 -1.35 28.98 7.65
C ILE A 635 -1.50 27.74 8.54
N PRO A 636 -0.39 27.11 8.98
CA PRO A 636 -0.46 26.01 9.93
C PRO A 636 -0.80 26.55 11.33
N ARG A 637 -1.83 25.98 11.95
CA ARG A 637 -2.30 26.35 13.29
C ARG A 637 -2.02 25.22 14.26
N PHE A 638 -0.89 25.28 14.96
CA PHE A 638 -0.53 24.29 15.97
C PHE A 638 -1.45 24.41 17.19
N THR A 639 -2.03 23.27 17.59
CA THR A 639 -2.95 23.19 18.73
C THR A 639 -2.29 22.49 19.90
N THR A 640 -2.73 22.80 21.11
CA THR A 640 -2.34 22.13 22.37
C THR A 640 -3.29 20.99 22.75
N PHE A 641 -3.99 20.42 21.75
CA PHE A 641 -4.94 19.34 21.98
C PHE A 641 -4.23 18.05 22.40
N HIS A 642 -4.61 17.54 23.57
CA HIS A 642 -4.23 16.21 24.07
C HIS A 642 -5.46 15.39 24.42
N SER A 643 -5.34 14.07 24.35
CA SER A 643 -6.38 13.18 24.82
C SER A 643 -6.38 13.07 26.35
N ILE A 644 -7.57 13.09 26.96
CA ILE A 644 -7.76 13.06 28.41
C ILE A 644 -7.27 11.74 29.04
N ASN A 645 -7.32 10.63 28.30
CA ASN A 645 -6.88 9.32 28.75
C ASN A 645 -6.03 8.67 27.64
N ASP A 646 -4.72 8.60 27.83
CA ASP A 646 -3.80 7.94 26.89
C ASP A 646 -3.81 6.40 27.12
N VAL A 647 -4.94 5.76 26.79
CA VAL A 647 -5.07 4.30 26.84
C VAL A 647 -4.50 3.73 25.53
N LYS A 648 -3.54 2.80 25.63
CA LYS A 648 -2.82 2.17 24.49
C LYS A 648 -3.72 1.60 23.36
N ASP A 649 -5.02 1.43 23.58
CA ASP A 649 -5.99 0.81 22.66
C ASP A 649 -7.13 1.75 22.21
N LYS A 650 -6.96 3.07 22.30
CA LYS A 650 -8.01 4.02 21.95
C LYS A 650 -8.29 4.04 20.44
N ASN A 651 -9.57 3.87 20.06
CA ASN A 651 -9.97 3.93 18.65
C ASN A 651 -9.90 5.38 18.15
N ILE A 652 -9.50 5.57 16.90
CA ILE A 652 -9.40 6.88 16.24
C ILE A 652 -10.69 7.70 16.33
N ASN A 653 -11.88 7.06 16.34
CA ASN A 653 -13.16 7.74 16.49
C ASN A 653 -13.33 8.41 17.87
N GLN A 654 -12.69 7.87 18.91
CA GLN A 654 -12.73 8.47 20.26
C GLN A 654 -11.87 9.75 20.28
N TYR A 655 -10.70 9.74 19.63
CA TYR A 655 -9.90 10.96 19.45
C TYR A 655 -10.64 12.04 18.68
N TYR A 656 -11.38 11.68 17.61
CA TYR A 656 -12.20 12.63 16.88
C TYR A 656 -13.34 13.19 17.72
N PHE A 657 -13.93 12.41 18.62
CA PHE A 657 -14.99 12.89 19.51
C PHE A 657 -14.45 13.91 20.49
N GLU A 658 -13.34 13.63 21.17
CA GLU A 658 -12.68 14.56 22.07
C GLU A 658 -12.21 15.84 21.39
N LEU A 659 -11.72 15.73 20.15
CA LEU A 659 -11.28 16.87 19.35
C LEU A 659 -12.45 17.81 19.01
N VAL A 660 -13.63 17.28 18.70
CA VAL A 660 -14.85 18.08 18.44
C VAL A 660 -15.28 18.86 19.67
N GLU A 661 -15.13 18.30 20.86
CA GLU A 661 -15.53 18.90 22.12
C GLU A 661 -14.45 19.85 22.72
N ASN A 662 -13.24 19.87 22.16
CA ASN A 662 -12.16 20.70 22.70
C ASN A 662 -12.44 22.20 22.54
N GLN A 663 -12.74 22.88 23.64
CA GLN A 663 -13.16 24.27 23.66
C GLN A 663 -12.05 25.19 23.12
N ALA A 664 -10.81 25.07 23.62
CA ALA A 664 -9.70 25.97 23.24
C ALA A 664 -9.42 25.89 21.72
N ARG A 665 -9.48 24.69 21.16
CA ARG A 665 -9.31 24.47 19.72
C ARG A 665 -10.45 25.11 18.91
N ASN A 666 -11.69 24.95 19.37
CA ASN A 666 -12.85 25.56 18.71
C ASN A 666 -12.83 27.07 18.77
N GLU A 667 -12.38 27.65 19.88
CA GLU A 667 -12.18 29.10 20.03
C GLU A 667 -11.11 29.62 19.07
N MET A 668 -9.99 28.89 18.90
CA MET A 668 -8.97 29.22 17.91
C MET A 668 -9.56 29.23 16.50
N ILE A 669 -10.35 28.21 16.12
CA ILE A 669 -11.01 28.15 14.80
C ILE A 669 -11.92 29.36 14.60
N VAL A 670 -12.75 29.67 15.58
CA VAL A 670 -13.70 30.78 15.51
C VAL A 670 -12.98 32.15 15.39
N ALA A 671 -11.89 32.35 16.15
CA ALA A 671 -11.06 33.54 16.06
C ALA A 671 -10.41 33.70 14.67
N ASP A 672 -9.89 32.62 14.11
CA ASP A 672 -9.31 32.62 12.77
C ASP A 672 -10.38 32.93 11.70
N VAL A 673 -11.58 32.33 11.80
CA VAL A 673 -12.70 32.63 10.89
C VAL A 673 -13.10 34.10 10.98
N LYS A 674 -13.15 34.66 12.19
CA LYS A 674 -13.46 36.09 12.39
C LYS A 674 -12.44 36.98 11.70
N SER A 675 -11.14 36.72 11.88
CA SER A 675 -10.07 37.48 11.23
C SER A 675 -10.15 37.45 9.70
N VAL A 676 -10.55 36.33 9.14
CA VAL A 676 -10.72 36.13 7.68
C VAL A 676 -11.91 36.95 7.14
N ILE A 677 -13.01 36.99 7.89
CA ILE A 677 -14.18 37.81 7.54
C ILE A 677 -13.85 39.33 7.61
N GLU A 678 -13.08 39.74 8.62
CA GLU A 678 -12.67 41.16 8.81
C GLU A 678 -11.81 41.69 7.64
N VAL A 679 -11.03 40.80 6.98
CA VAL A 679 -10.28 41.17 5.76
C VAL A 679 -11.10 40.95 4.47
N GLY A 680 -12.39 40.67 4.57
CA GLY A 680 -13.31 40.58 3.42
C GLY A 680 -13.29 39.24 2.66
N LYS A 681 -12.67 38.18 3.18
CA LYS A 681 -12.62 36.86 2.54
C LYS A 681 -13.86 36.02 2.86
N THR A 682 -14.11 35.03 2.01
CA THR A 682 -15.25 34.10 2.10
C THR A 682 -14.77 32.71 2.55
N PRO A 683 -14.92 32.35 3.83
CA PRO A 683 -14.45 31.10 4.38
C PRO A 683 -15.34 29.91 4.07
N LEU A 684 -14.70 28.77 3.76
CA LEU A 684 -15.25 27.42 3.71
C LEU A 684 -14.69 26.62 4.89
N ILE A 685 -15.54 26.20 5.81
CA ILE A 685 -15.17 25.41 6.99
C ILE A 685 -15.53 23.96 6.75
N LEU A 686 -14.55 23.07 6.78
CA LEU A 686 -14.75 21.64 6.54
C LEU A 686 -14.58 20.81 7.82
N SER A 687 -15.56 19.97 8.11
CA SER A 687 -15.50 18.93 9.12
C SER A 687 -16.26 17.68 8.65
N ASP A 688 -15.75 16.49 8.97
CA ASP A 688 -16.45 15.24 8.70
C ASP A 688 -17.53 14.91 9.76
N ARG A 689 -17.66 15.73 10.80
CA ARG A 689 -18.62 15.59 11.89
C ARG A 689 -19.66 16.71 11.85
N ILE A 690 -20.94 16.31 11.69
CA ILE A 690 -22.03 17.28 11.61
C ILE A 690 -22.20 18.02 12.94
N SER A 691 -22.06 17.34 14.08
CA SER A 691 -22.10 17.97 15.42
C SER A 691 -21.05 19.07 15.57
N HIS A 692 -19.84 18.88 15.03
CA HIS A 692 -18.80 19.90 15.01
C HIS A 692 -19.20 21.11 14.17
N LEU A 693 -19.78 20.87 13.00
CA LEU A 693 -20.25 21.96 12.13
C LEU A 693 -21.41 22.75 12.77
N GLU A 694 -22.33 22.06 13.46
CA GLU A 694 -23.44 22.70 14.20
C GLU A 694 -22.91 23.58 15.34
N LEU A 695 -21.94 23.07 16.12
CA LEU A 695 -21.28 23.81 17.19
C LEU A 695 -20.55 25.03 16.65
N LEU A 696 -19.77 24.88 15.58
CA LEU A 696 -19.06 26.00 14.96
C LEU A 696 -20.04 27.01 14.34
N LYS A 697 -21.13 26.55 13.72
CA LYS A 697 -22.17 27.39 13.15
C LYS A 697 -22.76 28.31 14.20
N GLU A 698 -23.12 27.78 15.38
CA GLU A 698 -23.64 28.55 16.49
C GLU A 698 -22.70 29.68 16.88
N LYS A 699 -21.40 29.36 17.06
CA LYS A 699 -20.38 30.33 17.45
C LYS A 699 -20.12 31.41 16.40
N VAL A 700 -20.02 31.04 15.10
CA VAL A 700 -19.72 32.03 14.04
C VAL A 700 -20.92 32.89 13.67
N SER A 701 -22.16 32.44 13.94
CA SER A 701 -23.39 33.20 13.70
C SER A 701 -23.46 34.47 14.55
N ASN A 702 -22.68 34.59 15.61
CA ASN A 702 -22.63 35.79 16.47
C ASN A 702 -21.99 37.02 15.78
N PHE A 703 -21.21 36.82 14.70
CA PHE A 703 -20.52 37.91 14.02
C PHE A 703 -20.65 37.88 12.48
N ALA A 704 -21.38 36.91 11.92
CA ALA A 704 -21.61 36.83 10.47
C ALA A 704 -23.10 36.71 10.17
N LYS A 705 -23.58 37.47 9.20
CA LYS A 705 -25.03 37.53 8.82
C LYS A 705 -25.45 36.30 8.02
N ASN A 706 -24.62 35.86 7.05
CA ASN A 706 -24.95 34.77 6.12
C ASN A 706 -24.12 33.53 6.45
N VAL A 707 -24.69 32.61 7.24
CA VAL A 707 -24.02 31.38 7.67
C VAL A 707 -24.81 30.16 7.21
N PHE A 708 -24.21 29.41 6.28
CA PHE A 708 -24.84 28.25 5.64
C PHE A 708 -24.17 26.95 6.04
N LEU A 709 -24.98 25.97 6.49
CA LEU A 709 -24.49 24.62 6.76
C LEU A 709 -24.95 23.68 5.63
N VAL A 710 -23.98 23.16 4.88
CA VAL A 710 -24.20 22.31 3.71
C VAL A 710 -23.79 20.88 4.03
N SER A 711 -24.74 19.96 4.03
CA SER A 711 -24.48 18.56 4.35
C SER A 711 -25.26 17.59 3.45
N GLY A 712 -24.91 16.31 3.54
CA GLY A 712 -25.67 15.25 2.84
C GLY A 712 -27.11 15.06 3.31
N LYS A 713 -27.48 15.61 4.50
CA LYS A 713 -28.82 15.52 5.06
C LYS A 713 -29.83 16.48 4.34
N GLY A 714 -31.08 16.14 4.39
CA GLY A 714 -32.17 16.94 3.79
C GLY A 714 -32.65 16.44 2.42
N THR A 715 -33.86 16.89 2.06
CA THR A 715 -34.52 16.57 0.78
C THR A 715 -33.84 17.30 -0.39
N ILE A 716 -34.03 16.83 -1.62
CA ILE A 716 -33.51 17.47 -2.83
C ILE A 716 -33.99 18.90 -2.93
N LYS A 717 -35.27 19.17 -2.57
CA LYS A 717 -35.85 20.51 -2.57
C LYS A 717 -35.15 21.46 -1.57
N GLN A 718 -34.89 20.98 -0.37
CA GLN A 718 -34.16 21.75 0.65
C GLN A 718 -32.72 22.08 0.22
N LYS A 719 -32.04 21.11 -0.38
CA LYS A 719 -30.67 21.33 -0.89
C LYS A 719 -30.64 22.35 -2.01
N LYS A 720 -31.60 22.29 -2.94
CA LYS A 720 -31.70 23.26 -4.02
C LYS A 720 -32.00 24.66 -3.46
N SER A 721 -32.97 24.81 -2.57
CA SER A 721 -33.26 26.08 -1.90
C SER A 721 -32.07 26.67 -1.16
N LEU A 722 -31.23 25.81 -0.52
CA LEU A 722 -30.01 26.23 0.16
C LEU A 722 -28.95 26.75 -0.83
N LEU A 723 -28.75 26.07 -1.95
CA LEU A 723 -27.82 26.52 -3.00
C LEU A 723 -28.30 27.83 -3.66
N ASP A 724 -29.59 27.96 -3.90
CA ASP A 724 -30.20 29.19 -4.41
C ASP A 724 -29.99 30.34 -3.43
N ALA A 725 -30.18 30.13 -2.11
CA ALA A 725 -29.92 31.11 -1.07
C ALA A 725 -28.43 31.53 -1.00
N ILE A 726 -27.49 30.56 -1.12
CA ILE A 726 -26.05 30.86 -1.16
C ILE A 726 -25.72 31.74 -2.38
N SER A 727 -26.29 31.43 -3.54
CA SER A 727 -26.07 32.16 -4.77
C SER A 727 -26.69 33.57 -4.77
N ALA A 728 -27.71 33.80 -3.95
CA ALA A 728 -28.39 35.06 -3.82
C ALA A 728 -27.69 36.08 -2.90
N VAL A 729 -26.64 35.66 -2.14
CA VAL A 729 -25.91 36.55 -1.25
C VAL A 729 -25.11 37.58 -2.06
N PRO A 730 -25.34 38.91 -1.87
CA PRO A 730 -24.60 39.94 -2.57
C PRO A 730 -23.09 39.85 -2.33
N ALA A 731 -22.29 40.26 -3.30
CA ALA A 731 -20.83 40.24 -3.17
C ALA A 731 -20.30 41.11 -2.04
N SER A 732 -21.02 42.18 -1.70
CA SER A 732 -20.72 43.13 -0.61
C SER A 732 -20.99 42.58 0.80
N GLU A 733 -21.75 41.49 0.91
CA GLU A 733 -22.08 40.91 2.22
C GLU A 733 -21.15 39.74 2.55
N SER A 734 -20.77 39.63 3.83
CA SER A 734 -19.97 38.52 4.34
C SER A 734 -20.78 37.18 4.30
N MET A 735 -20.14 36.11 3.98
CA MET A 735 -20.75 34.80 3.89
C MET A 735 -19.79 33.75 4.46
N ILE A 736 -20.32 32.82 5.27
CA ILE A 736 -19.59 31.63 5.78
C ILE A 736 -20.30 30.38 5.31
N ILE A 737 -19.53 29.45 4.73
CA ILE A 737 -20.05 28.12 4.38
C ILE A 737 -19.38 27.08 5.26
N LEU A 738 -20.20 26.31 6.00
CA LEU A 738 -19.78 25.14 6.75
C LEU A 738 -20.25 23.89 6.00
N ALA A 739 -19.38 22.92 5.79
CA ALA A 739 -19.77 21.74 5.02
C ALA A 739 -19.03 20.46 5.42
N THR A 740 -19.66 19.31 5.13
CA THR A 740 -18.98 18.03 5.25
C THR A 740 -18.07 17.81 4.05
N GLY A 741 -16.86 17.25 4.29
CA GLY A 741 -15.86 17.02 3.26
C GLY A 741 -16.40 16.19 2.09
N LYS A 742 -17.22 15.18 2.38
CA LYS A 742 -17.86 14.34 1.35
C LYS A 742 -18.78 15.15 0.41
N TYR A 743 -19.57 16.07 0.94
CA TYR A 743 -20.50 16.87 0.14
C TYR A 743 -19.75 17.88 -0.75
N ILE A 744 -18.70 18.49 -0.22
CA ILE A 744 -17.87 19.46 -0.96
C ILE A 744 -17.03 18.74 -2.04
N GLY A 745 -16.56 17.53 -1.78
CA GLY A 745 -15.80 16.74 -2.73
C GLY A 745 -16.56 16.49 -4.05
N GLU A 746 -17.88 16.36 -4.00
CA GLU A 746 -18.72 15.92 -5.10
C GLU A 746 -19.73 17.01 -5.52
N GLY A 747 -19.33 17.94 -6.39
CA GLY A 747 -20.26 18.79 -7.13
C GLY A 747 -20.64 20.14 -6.53
N PHE A 748 -20.12 20.56 -5.38
CA PHE A 748 -20.31 21.93 -4.88
C PHE A 748 -19.33 22.91 -5.56
N ASP A 749 -19.84 23.98 -6.13
CA ASP A 749 -19.04 25.00 -6.81
C ASP A 749 -19.50 26.42 -6.43
N ASN A 750 -18.59 27.18 -5.85
CA ASN A 750 -18.80 28.61 -5.58
C ASN A 750 -17.47 29.36 -5.80
N PRO A 751 -17.33 30.14 -6.88
CA PRO A 751 -16.07 30.82 -7.22
C PRO A 751 -15.61 31.85 -6.21
N ARG A 752 -16.51 32.39 -5.38
CA ARG A 752 -16.21 33.41 -4.37
C ARG A 752 -15.35 32.91 -3.22
N LEU A 753 -15.32 31.56 -2.97
CA LEU A 753 -14.55 30.98 -1.88
C LEU A 753 -13.03 31.22 -2.05
N ASP A 754 -12.38 31.78 -1.04
CA ASP A 754 -10.95 32.12 -1.04
C ASP A 754 -10.20 31.75 0.23
N ALA A 755 -10.92 31.31 1.29
CA ALA A 755 -10.33 30.79 2.52
C ALA A 755 -10.90 29.39 2.86
N LEU A 756 -10.02 28.46 3.22
CA LEU A 756 -10.37 27.09 3.53
C LEU A 756 -9.89 26.73 4.95
N PHE A 757 -10.79 26.21 5.77
CA PHE A 757 -10.53 25.76 7.13
C PHE A 757 -10.63 24.25 7.22
N LEU A 758 -9.52 23.58 7.43
CA LEU A 758 -9.46 22.13 7.61
C LEU A 758 -9.51 21.78 9.10
N THR A 759 -10.72 21.72 9.63
CA THR A 759 -10.93 21.59 11.08
C THR A 759 -10.84 20.16 11.61
N MET A 760 -10.73 19.14 10.73
CA MET A 760 -10.57 17.75 11.12
C MET A 760 -9.34 17.12 10.45
N PRO A 761 -8.55 16.32 11.19
CA PRO A 761 -7.39 15.64 10.63
C PRO A 761 -7.77 14.60 9.58
N PHE A 762 -7.05 14.59 8.45
CA PHE A 762 -7.14 13.55 7.41
C PHE A 762 -5.78 13.38 6.70
N SER A 763 -5.57 12.27 6.00
CA SER A 763 -4.25 11.93 5.42
C SER A 763 -4.23 11.75 3.90
N TRP A 764 -5.39 11.77 3.21
CA TRP A 764 -5.46 11.44 1.79
C TRP A 764 -5.13 12.62 0.88
N LYS A 765 -4.06 12.48 0.06
CA LYS A 765 -3.59 13.51 -0.87
C LYS A 765 -4.64 13.92 -1.92
N GLY A 766 -5.41 12.96 -2.46
CA GLY A 766 -6.49 13.24 -3.41
C GLY A 766 -7.59 14.10 -2.79
N THR A 767 -7.97 13.84 -1.53
CA THR A 767 -8.93 14.67 -0.79
C THR A 767 -8.42 16.09 -0.59
N LEU A 768 -7.15 16.26 -0.26
CA LEU A 768 -6.54 17.60 -0.14
C LEU A 768 -6.64 18.38 -1.46
N SER A 769 -6.27 17.74 -2.57
CA SER A 769 -6.34 18.37 -3.90
C SER A 769 -7.77 18.76 -4.29
N GLN A 770 -8.76 17.93 -3.95
CA GLN A 770 -10.18 18.23 -4.18
C GLN A 770 -10.66 19.42 -3.35
N TYR A 771 -10.29 19.49 -2.05
CA TYR A 771 -10.68 20.59 -1.15
C TYR A 771 -10.01 21.90 -1.59
N CYS A 772 -8.71 21.89 -1.87
CA CYS A 772 -7.99 23.05 -2.40
C CYS A 772 -8.60 23.54 -3.72
N GLY A 773 -8.96 22.62 -4.61
CA GLY A 773 -9.58 22.95 -5.89
C GLY A 773 -10.93 23.70 -5.78
N ARG A 774 -11.60 23.70 -4.61
CA ARG A 774 -12.84 24.45 -4.38
C ARG A 774 -12.59 25.96 -4.20
N ILE A 775 -11.43 26.32 -3.68
CA ILE A 775 -11.03 27.73 -3.51
C ILE A 775 -10.19 28.23 -4.70
N HIS A 776 -9.78 27.34 -5.62
CA HIS A 776 -8.95 27.66 -6.79
C HIS A 776 -9.75 28.13 -8.01
N ARG A 777 -11.01 28.54 -7.84
CA ARG A 777 -11.81 29.11 -8.93
C ARG A 777 -11.46 30.58 -9.11
N ASN A 778 -11.32 31.01 -10.37
CA ASN A 778 -11.14 32.43 -10.66
C ASN A 778 -12.40 33.20 -10.31
N TYR A 779 -12.22 34.31 -9.63
CA TYR A 779 -13.28 35.26 -9.27
C TYR A 779 -12.68 36.66 -9.27
N GLU A 780 -13.45 37.62 -9.73
CA GLU A 780 -13.00 39.01 -9.80
C GLU A 780 -12.68 39.55 -8.38
N GLY A 781 -11.52 40.18 -8.22
CA GLY A 781 -11.04 40.68 -6.92
C GLY A 781 -10.39 39.62 -6.01
N LYS A 782 -10.12 38.39 -6.50
CA LYS A 782 -9.40 37.37 -5.76
C LYS A 782 -7.89 37.47 -6.02
N ASP A 783 -7.11 37.95 -5.04
CA ASP A 783 -5.65 38.12 -5.11
C ASP A 783 -4.88 36.97 -4.46
N GLU A 784 -5.48 36.32 -3.49
CA GLU A 784 -4.88 35.17 -2.79
C GLU A 784 -5.95 34.20 -2.29
N VAL A 785 -5.51 32.94 -2.14
CA VAL A 785 -6.28 31.90 -1.43
C VAL A 785 -5.50 31.41 -0.23
N VAL A 786 -6.20 31.19 0.89
CA VAL A 786 -5.57 30.84 2.16
C VAL A 786 -6.17 29.55 2.73
N ILE A 787 -5.32 28.66 3.20
CA ILE A 787 -5.74 27.45 3.92
C ILE A 787 -5.29 27.56 5.37
N PHE A 788 -6.23 27.41 6.29
CA PHE A 788 -5.95 27.20 7.71
C PHE A 788 -5.99 25.68 7.98
N ASP A 789 -4.86 25.12 8.37
CA ASP A 789 -4.77 23.70 8.71
C ASP A 789 -4.39 23.54 10.19
N TYR A 790 -5.29 22.94 10.97
CA TYR A 790 -5.11 22.76 12.41
C TYR A 790 -4.30 21.52 12.70
N VAL A 791 -3.12 21.72 13.30
CA VAL A 791 -2.09 20.70 13.51
C VAL A 791 -2.13 20.22 14.96
N ASP A 792 -2.77 19.07 15.17
CA ASP A 792 -2.95 18.46 16.49
C ASP A 792 -1.76 17.52 16.81
N ILE A 793 -0.59 18.09 17.12
CA ILE A 793 0.66 17.36 17.31
C ILE A 793 0.67 16.45 18.54
N GLY A 794 -0.13 16.76 19.58
CA GLY A 794 -0.25 15.98 20.81
C GLY A 794 -0.79 14.56 20.57
N ILE A 795 -1.34 14.25 19.38
CA ILE A 795 -1.85 12.94 18.99
C ILE A 795 -1.06 12.42 17.80
N SER A 796 -0.22 11.42 18.01
CA SER A 796 0.72 10.89 17.01
C SER A 796 0.06 10.42 15.69
N VAL A 797 -1.20 10.00 15.71
CA VAL A 797 -1.95 9.65 14.49
C VAL A 797 -2.30 10.90 13.69
N PHE A 798 -2.73 11.97 14.34
CA PHE A 798 -3.08 13.25 13.71
C PHE A 798 -1.85 13.98 13.18
N ASP A 799 -0.76 13.94 13.94
CA ASP A 799 0.55 14.42 13.49
C ASP A 799 0.99 13.76 12.19
N ARG A 800 0.99 12.41 12.10
CA ARG A 800 1.29 11.69 10.86
C ARG A 800 0.35 12.03 9.70
N MET A 801 -0.91 12.31 9.97
CA MET A 801 -1.86 12.77 8.94
C MET A 801 -1.47 14.14 8.40
N TYR A 802 -1.06 15.07 9.27
CA TYR A 802 -0.60 16.39 8.83
C TYR A 802 0.70 16.31 8.01
N GLN A 803 1.68 15.51 8.44
CA GLN A 803 2.92 15.30 7.67
C GLN A 803 2.65 14.82 6.24
N LYS A 804 1.64 13.97 6.03
CA LYS A 804 1.21 13.57 4.69
C LYS A 804 0.56 14.72 3.89
N ARG A 805 -0.21 15.60 4.57
CA ARG A 805 -0.77 16.81 3.93
C ARG A 805 0.33 17.81 3.55
N LEU A 806 1.35 17.92 4.38
CA LEU A 806 2.49 18.81 4.14
C LEU A 806 3.16 18.50 2.79
N LYS A 807 3.39 17.21 2.49
CA LYS A 807 3.87 16.76 1.15
C LYS A 807 2.89 17.18 0.02
N GLY A 808 1.59 17.15 0.28
CA GLY A 808 0.56 17.60 -0.66
C GLY A 808 0.62 19.11 -0.92
N TYR A 809 0.77 19.93 0.11
CA TYR A 809 0.90 21.39 -0.01
C TYR A 809 2.14 21.79 -0.81
N LYS A 810 3.29 21.13 -0.58
CA LYS A 810 4.50 21.35 -1.38
C LYS A 810 4.28 21.08 -2.87
N GLN A 811 3.57 20.02 -3.19
CA GLN A 811 3.25 19.69 -4.59
C GLN A 811 2.25 20.65 -5.24
N LEU A 812 1.38 21.26 -4.41
CA LEU A 812 0.44 22.30 -4.82
C LEU A 812 1.09 23.72 -4.78
N GLU A 813 2.38 23.82 -4.49
CA GLU A 813 3.16 25.08 -4.43
C GLU A 813 2.58 26.13 -3.47
N TYR A 814 1.97 25.69 -2.36
CA TYR A 814 1.55 26.60 -1.30
C TYR A 814 2.75 27.22 -0.58
N LYS A 815 2.73 28.54 -0.41
CA LYS A 815 3.66 29.26 0.43
C LYS A 815 3.14 29.30 1.86
N ILE A 816 4.02 29.37 2.85
CA ILE A 816 3.63 29.42 4.27
C ILE A 816 3.50 30.86 4.72
N LYS A 817 2.42 31.16 5.45
CA LYS A 817 2.24 32.42 6.23
C LYS A 817 2.01 32.04 7.68
N THR A 818 2.37 32.97 8.60
CA THR A 818 2.12 32.81 10.04
C THR A 818 0.82 33.47 10.49
N SER A 819 0.33 34.45 9.74
CA SER A 819 -0.92 35.19 10.02
C SER A 819 -1.54 35.76 8.76
N ILE A 820 -2.76 36.30 8.87
CA ILE A 820 -3.54 36.88 7.77
C ILE A 820 -3.52 38.43 7.75
N ASN A 821 -2.62 39.09 8.42
CA ASN A 821 -2.63 40.53 8.55
C ASN A 821 -2.67 41.28 7.20
N LYS A 822 -3.48 42.33 7.09
CA LYS A 822 -3.34 43.33 6.04
C LYS A 822 -1.95 43.95 6.18
N ILE A 823 -1.17 43.93 5.09
CA ILE A 823 0.01 44.75 4.95
C ILE A 823 -0.54 46.19 4.84
N GLU A 824 -0.55 46.94 5.95
CA GLU A 824 -0.64 48.40 5.86
C GLU A 824 0.63 48.89 5.19
N ASN A 825 0.43 49.69 4.14
CA ASN A 825 1.44 50.30 3.31
C ASN A 825 2.60 50.81 4.13
N GLU A 826 3.81 50.29 3.89
CA GLU A 826 4.99 51.14 3.77
C GLU A 826 6.14 50.31 3.18
N ASN A 827 6.87 50.94 2.24
CA ASN A 827 8.01 50.48 1.52
C ASN A 827 9.07 49.73 2.34
N ILE A 828 8.83 48.46 2.63
CA ILE A 828 9.88 47.53 3.01
C ILE A 828 9.75 46.36 2.05
N GLN A 829 10.66 46.25 1.11
CA GLN A 829 10.93 44.99 0.44
C GLN A 829 11.42 44.00 1.49
N ILE A 830 10.49 43.41 2.22
CA ILE A 830 10.78 42.27 3.10
C ILE A 830 10.89 41.08 2.17
N GLU A 831 12.07 40.56 2.07
CA GLU A 831 12.30 39.23 1.47
C GLU A 831 11.33 38.23 2.14
N GLU A 832 10.27 37.88 1.43
CA GLU A 832 9.17 36.97 1.87
C GLU A 832 9.68 35.58 2.30
N SER A 833 10.99 35.34 2.16
CA SER A 833 11.64 34.05 2.48
C SER A 833 12.06 33.87 3.94
N LYS A 834 11.96 34.92 4.82
CA LYS A 834 12.57 34.86 6.17
C LYS A 834 11.63 34.35 7.27
N GLU A 835 10.31 34.47 7.16
CA GLU A 835 9.39 34.11 8.25
C GLU A 835 8.98 32.64 8.27
N ALA A 836 8.63 32.05 7.12
CA ALA A 836 8.24 30.66 7.04
C ALA A 836 8.47 30.06 5.65
N SER A 837 8.98 28.83 5.60
CA SER A 837 9.30 28.15 4.32
C SER A 837 9.07 26.66 4.43
N LEU A 838 8.72 26.04 3.30
CA LEU A 838 8.54 24.59 3.17
C LEU A 838 9.60 24.03 2.21
N PHE A 839 10.50 23.22 2.73
CA PHE A 839 11.62 22.63 2.00
C PHE A 839 11.37 21.17 1.66
N LEU A 840 11.96 20.69 0.55
CA LEU A 840 12.33 19.29 0.42
C LEU A 840 13.51 19.01 1.34
N PHE A 841 13.72 17.75 1.72
CA PHE A 841 14.77 17.38 2.68
C PHE A 841 16.15 17.92 2.29
N ASP A 842 16.57 17.69 1.05
CA ASP A 842 17.92 18.08 0.59
C ASP A 842 18.11 19.59 0.58
N ASP A 843 17.09 20.35 0.18
CA ASP A 843 17.10 21.83 0.18
C ASP A 843 17.12 22.43 1.60
N SER A 844 16.72 21.65 2.61
CA SER A 844 16.65 22.11 3.99
C SER A 844 18.00 22.14 4.71
N ILE A 845 18.96 21.35 4.27
CA ILE A 845 20.23 21.09 4.98
C ILE A 845 21.07 22.36 5.14
N GLU A 846 21.24 23.15 4.08
CA GLU A 846 22.03 24.38 4.12
C GLU A 846 21.40 25.45 5.01
N VAL A 847 20.08 25.60 4.91
CA VAL A 847 19.34 26.58 5.74
C VAL A 847 19.35 26.15 7.21
N PHE A 848 19.25 24.86 7.49
CA PHE A 848 19.35 24.34 8.85
C PHE A 848 20.77 24.53 9.42
N TYR A 849 21.81 24.32 8.61
CA TYR A 849 23.20 24.58 9.02
C TYR A 849 23.38 26.04 9.43
N HIS A 850 22.84 26.99 8.63
CA HIS A 850 22.88 28.41 8.93
C HIS A 850 22.11 28.77 10.21
N ASP A 851 20.94 28.17 10.45
CA ASP A 851 20.16 28.43 11.67
C ASP A 851 20.90 27.92 12.93
N ILE A 852 21.58 26.75 12.87
CA ILE A 852 22.42 26.26 13.96
C ILE A 852 23.61 27.18 14.19
N GLN A 853 24.25 27.66 13.12
CA GLN A 853 25.40 28.55 13.18
C GLN A 853 25.09 29.87 13.91
N ASN A 854 23.88 30.37 13.73
CA ASN A 854 23.42 31.61 14.34
C ASN A 854 22.69 31.39 15.67
N ALA A 855 22.60 30.19 16.17
CA ALA A 855 21.97 29.92 17.48
C ALA A 855 22.73 30.61 18.62
N THR A 856 21.98 31.22 19.55
CA THR A 856 22.51 32.04 20.64
C THR A 856 22.14 31.56 22.04
N LYS A 857 21.10 30.70 22.18
CA LYS A 857 20.62 30.25 23.49
C LYS A 857 20.52 28.71 23.56
N SER A 858 19.76 28.11 22.68
CA SER A 858 19.41 26.69 22.77
C SER A 858 19.10 26.05 21.43
N ILE A 859 19.38 24.74 21.33
CA ILE A 859 19.00 23.88 20.20
C ILE A 859 18.36 22.62 20.78
N TYR A 860 17.05 22.49 20.66
CA TYR A 860 16.29 21.35 21.14
C TYR A 860 15.77 20.53 19.98
N ILE A 861 16.06 19.22 19.98
CA ILE A 861 15.79 18.28 18.89
C ILE A 861 14.96 17.11 19.42
N SER A 862 13.79 16.88 18.84
CA SER A 862 12.98 15.68 19.03
C SER A 862 12.86 14.96 17.71
N THR A 863 13.26 13.68 17.65
CA THR A 863 13.20 12.90 16.42
C THR A 863 13.09 11.39 16.69
N ASN A 864 12.32 10.69 15.87
CA ASN A 864 12.19 9.24 16.00
C ASN A 864 13.44 8.49 15.55
N TYR A 865 14.26 9.08 14.66
CA TYR A 865 15.42 8.42 14.05
C TYR A 865 16.59 9.38 13.96
N LEU A 866 17.76 8.89 14.36
CA LEU A 866 19.02 9.60 14.16
C LEU A 866 19.89 8.82 13.17
N LYS A 867 20.40 9.49 12.14
CA LYS A 867 21.30 8.90 11.14
C LYS A 867 22.72 9.32 11.45
N LYS A 868 23.62 8.32 11.68
CA LYS A 868 25.03 8.56 12.02
C LYS A 868 25.74 9.50 11.02
N SER A 869 25.57 9.26 9.71
CA SER A 869 26.15 10.10 8.68
C SER A 869 25.59 11.52 8.62
N ALA A 870 24.32 11.71 9.02
CA ALA A 870 23.71 13.05 9.08
C ALA A 870 24.22 13.81 10.31
N ILE A 871 24.24 13.19 11.49
CA ILE A 871 24.82 13.80 12.71
C ILE A 871 26.28 14.18 12.47
N ALA A 872 27.07 13.32 11.84
CA ALA A 872 28.48 13.59 11.57
C ALA A 872 28.70 14.90 10.77
N LYS A 873 27.77 15.27 9.88
CA LYS A 873 27.84 16.52 9.12
C LYS A 873 27.68 17.75 10.02
N PHE A 874 26.91 17.65 11.12
CA PHE A 874 26.63 18.76 12.02
C PHE A 874 27.50 18.76 13.29
N MET A 875 28.33 17.73 13.50
CA MET A 875 29.12 17.58 14.72
C MET A 875 30.08 18.74 14.98
N GLN A 876 30.69 19.27 13.91
CA GLN A 876 31.64 20.38 14.06
C GLN A 876 30.93 21.64 14.58
N ILE A 877 29.81 22.01 13.96
CA ILE A 877 29.04 23.18 14.35
C ILE A 877 28.40 23.02 15.74
N PHE A 878 27.94 21.81 16.10
CA PHE A 878 27.44 21.53 17.45
C PHE A 878 28.52 21.76 18.50
N LYS A 879 29.75 21.34 18.26
CA LYS A 879 30.90 21.58 19.17
C LYS A 879 31.20 23.07 19.33
N GLU A 880 31.15 23.82 18.24
CA GLU A 880 31.36 25.28 18.25
C GLU A 880 30.27 25.96 19.11
N ARG A 881 29.01 25.59 18.90
CA ARG A 881 27.90 26.14 19.69
C ARG A 881 27.99 25.76 21.17
N LEU A 882 28.35 24.54 21.52
CA LEU A 882 28.57 24.11 22.90
C LEU A 882 29.72 24.88 23.58
N ALA A 883 30.81 25.15 22.84
CA ALA A 883 31.91 25.95 23.36
C ALA A 883 31.54 27.39 23.67
N GLU A 884 30.51 27.92 22.97
CA GLU A 884 29.92 29.22 23.23
C GLU A 884 28.85 29.19 24.33
N GLY A 885 28.64 28.04 24.99
CA GLY A 885 27.68 27.88 26.08
C GLY A 885 26.22 27.63 25.69
N ILE A 886 25.96 27.31 24.42
CA ILE A 886 24.60 27.05 23.92
C ILE A 886 24.16 25.63 24.36
N CYS A 887 22.97 25.51 24.92
CA CYS A 887 22.41 24.26 25.37
C CYS A 887 21.91 23.42 24.18
N ILE A 888 22.42 22.20 24.01
CA ILE A 888 21.94 21.27 22.97
C ILE A 888 21.31 20.03 23.63
N LYS A 889 20.02 19.79 23.35
CA LYS A 889 19.24 18.68 23.89
C LYS A 889 18.63 17.86 22.76
N ILE A 890 18.80 16.54 22.81
CA ILE A 890 18.23 15.61 21.83
C ILE A 890 17.34 14.59 22.54
N ILE A 891 16.10 14.42 22.09
CA ILE A 891 15.19 13.37 22.52
C ILE A 891 14.98 12.41 21.34
N THR A 892 15.25 11.11 21.54
CA THR A 892 15.14 10.10 20.47
C THR A 892 14.76 8.72 21.03
N LYS A 893 14.56 7.76 20.13
CA LYS A 893 14.31 6.36 20.46
C LYS A 893 15.60 5.55 20.43
N GLU A 894 15.87 4.77 21.46
CA GLU A 894 17.08 3.95 21.57
C GLU A 894 17.15 2.88 20.47
N ASN A 895 16.06 2.16 20.24
CA ASN A 895 16.01 0.96 19.37
C ASN A 895 15.83 1.24 17.87
N GLN A 896 15.80 2.50 17.43
CA GLN A 896 15.50 2.88 16.05
C GLN A 896 16.55 3.82 15.43
N THR A 897 17.76 3.83 15.94
CA THR A 897 18.85 4.65 15.43
C THR A 897 19.92 3.79 14.78
N SER A 898 20.62 4.34 13.77
CA SER A 898 21.84 3.73 13.24
C SER A 898 23.07 3.96 14.13
N LEU A 899 22.86 4.60 15.29
CA LEU A 899 23.88 4.90 16.29
C LEU A 899 23.98 3.71 17.26
N GLN A 900 25.18 3.29 17.55
CA GLN A 900 25.48 2.31 18.59
C GLN A 900 25.67 3.03 19.93
N HIS A 901 25.63 2.30 21.03
CA HIS A 901 25.82 2.85 22.37
C HIS A 901 27.09 3.75 22.47
N PHE A 902 28.15 3.38 21.81
CA PHE A 902 29.39 4.16 21.73
C PHE A 902 29.23 5.53 21.04
N ASP A 903 28.38 5.66 20.03
CA ASP A 903 28.12 6.93 19.36
C ASP A 903 27.35 7.90 20.27
N PHE A 904 26.43 7.39 21.08
CA PHE A 904 25.74 8.19 22.11
C PHE A 904 26.67 8.64 23.22
N GLN A 905 27.60 7.79 23.67
CA GLN A 905 28.62 8.15 24.63
C GLN A 905 29.50 9.31 24.11
N LYS A 906 29.82 9.34 22.82
CA LYS A 906 30.53 10.46 22.18
C LYS A 906 29.72 11.76 22.23
N LEU A 907 28.41 11.71 21.93
CA LEU A 907 27.54 12.89 22.01
C LEU A 907 27.51 13.46 23.42
N LEU A 908 27.34 12.60 24.41
CA LEU A 908 27.36 12.97 25.84
C LEU A 908 28.74 13.55 26.25
N GLY A 909 29.84 12.93 25.79
CA GLY A 909 31.20 13.40 26.05
C GLY A 909 31.51 14.77 25.45
N PHE A 910 30.76 15.23 24.45
CA PHE A 910 30.83 16.58 23.91
C PHE A 910 29.93 17.59 24.64
N GLY A 911 29.10 17.15 25.60
CA GLY A 911 28.20 18.02 26.32
C GLY A 911 26.77 18.11 25.75
N ILE A 912 26.44 17.30 24.74
CA ILE A 912 25.07 17.21 24.21
C ILE A 912 24.23 16.35 25.16
N SER A 913 23.10 16.88 25.65
CA SER A 913 22.18 16.12 26.49
C SER A 913 21.29 15.22 25.61
N VAL A 914 21.38 13.90 25.74
CA VAL A 914 20.58 12.93 24.98
C VAL A 914 19.64 12.19 25.91
N PHE A 915 18.35 12.17 25.59
CA PHE A 915 17.29 11.48 26.33
C PHE A 915 16.61 10.44 25.45
N PHE A 916 16.29 9.29 26.04
CA PHE A 916 15.64 8.20 25.33
C PHE A 916 14.20 8.03 25.79
N THR A 917 13.32 7.68 24.87
CA THR A 917 11.92 7.38 25.14
C THR A 917 11.40 6.25 24.25
N GLU A 918 10.48 5.46 24.75
CA GLU A 918 9.75 4.47 23.96
C GLU A 918 8.52 5.06 23.25
N LYS A 919 8.07 6.25 23.68
CA LYS A 919 6.92 6.94 23.06
C LYS A 919 7.26 7.35 21.62
N THR A 920 6.24 7.46 20.77
CA THR A 920 6.42 8.03 19.43
C THR A 920 6.66 9.52 19.54
N LEU A 921 7.78 9.99 19.00
CA LEU A 921 8.19 11.37 19.02
C LEU A 921 7.69 12.13 17.77
N GLN A 922 7.51 13.42 17.91
CA GLN A 922 7.37 14.34 16.80
C GLN A 922 8.77 14.68 16.26
N ASN A 923 8.87 14.91 14.95
CA ASN A 923 10.10 15.39 14.32
C ASN A 923 10.12 16.92 14.38
N ILE A 924 10.63 17.46 15.48
CA ILE A 924 10.64 18.89 15.80
C ILE A 924 12.04 19.33 16.22
N ILE A 925 12.49 20.48 15.70
CA ILE A 925 13.68 21.16 16.19
C ILE A 925 13.30 22.59 16.53
N ILE A 926 13.72 23.06 17.69
CA ILE A 926 13.50 24.43 18.13
C ILE A 926 14.86 25.06 18.45
N ILE A 927 15.09 26.24 17.85
CA ILE A 927 16.33 26.98 18.03
C ILE A 927 15.98 28.36 18.66
N ASP A 928 16.60 28.67 19.80
CA ASP A 928 16.50 29.92 20.52
C ASP A 928 15.06 30.34 20.90
N GLU A 929 14.14 29.40 21.11
CA GLU A 929 12.72 29.66 21.35
C GLU A 929 12.05 30.47 20.23
N GLN A 930 12.70 30.58 19.06
CA GLN A 930 12.30 31.46 17.97
C GLN A 930 12.05 30.70 16.67
N ILE A 931 12.96 29.78 16.28
CA ILE A 931 12.87 29.08 15.01
C ILE A 931 12.37 27.66 15.26
N LEU A 932 11.29 27.31 14.60
CA LEU A 932 10.71 25.99 14.57
C LEU A 932 11.04 25.27 13.26
N TRP A 933 11.61 24.09 13.34
CA TRP A 933 11.66 23.11 12.25
C TRP A 933 10.73 21.94 12.56
N TYR A 934 9.86 21.59 11.62
CA TYR A 934 8.87 20.54 11.80
C TYR A 934 8.61 19.81 10.49
N GLY A 935 8.53 18.45 10.50
CA GLY A 935 8.28 17.74 9.26
C GLY A 935 8.09 16.23 9.38
N SER A 936 8.05 15.55 8.24
CA SER A 936 8.02 14.09 8.16
C SER A 936 9.34 13.47 8.64
N THR A 937 10.43 14.21 8.58
CA THR A 937 11.77 13.90 9.09
C THR A 937 12.41 15.16 9.67
N THR A 938 13.62 15.02 10.20
CA THR A 938 14.49 16.13 10.58
C THR A 938 15.76 16.13 9.72
N PRO A 939 16.49 17.25 9.57
CA PRO A 939 17.75 17.29 8.81
C PRO A 939 18.82 16.30 9.30
N ILE A 940 18.71 15.80 10.53
CA ILE A 940 19.60 14.79 11.13
C ILE A 940 19.00 13.38 11.15
N GLY A 941 17.80 13.20 10.62
CA GLY A 941 17.07 11.94 10.54
C GLY A 941 17.29 11.14 9.26
N PHE A 942 16.49 10.10 9.08
CA PHE A 942 16.36 9.39 7.81
C PHE A 942 15.39 10.14 6.90
N SER A 943 15.72 10.24 5.61
CA SER A 943 14.85 10.82 4.59
C SER A 943 14.37 9.75 3.60
N GLU A 944 13.13 9.90 3.15
CA GLU A 944 12.55 9.19 2.02
C GLU A 944 12.35 10.18 0.86
N GLU A 945 12.16 9.65 -0.34
CA GLU A 945 11.83 10.46 -1.50
C GLU A 945 10.59 11.33 -1.25
N ASN A 946 10.72 12.64 -1.51
CA ASN A 946 9.69 13.67 -1.26
C ASN A 946 9.38 13.99 0.23
N ASP A 947 10.27 13.72 1.15
CA ASP A 947 10.13 14.24 2.52
C ASP A 947 10.20 15.76 2.54
N CYS A 948 9.32 16.37 3.36
CA CYS A 948 9.20 17.82 3.48
C CYS A 948 9.42 18.27 4.91
N ILE A 949 10.08 19.41 5.06
CA ILE A 949 10.36 20.04 6.33
C ILE A 949 9.88 21.50 6.28
N LEU A 950 9.11 21.89 7.26
CA LEU A 950 8.59 23.23 7.47
C LEU A 950 9.54 23.99 8.42
N ARG A 951 9.97 25.19 8.05
CA ARG A 951 10.68 26.14 8.91
C ARG A 951 9.78 27.34 9.19
N ILE A 952 9.64 27.71 10.46
CA ILE A 952 8.89 28.91 10.88
C ILE A 952 9.77 29.70 11.84
N ASN A 953 9.97 31.00 11.57
CA ASN A 953 10.63 31.93 12.43
C ASN A 953 9.54 32.76 13.18
N ASN A 954 9.07 32.25 14.31
CA ASN A 954 8.02 32.88 15.12
C ASN A 954 8.15 32.43 16.58
N ALA A 955 8.56 33.31 17.46
CA ALA A 955 8.81 33.03 18.87
C ALA A 955 7.57 32.49 19.59
N LYS A 956 6.38 33.00 19.31
CA LYS A 956 5.15 32.54 19.97
C LYS A 956 4.83 31.08 19.65
N ILE A 957 5.04 30.67 18.42
CA ILE A 957 4.83 29.28 17.98
C ILE A 957 5.94 28.39 18.56
N ALA A 958 7.20 28.81 18.42
CA ALA A 958 8.35 28.05 18.89
C ALA A 958 8.32 27.81 20.40
N SER A 959 8.14 28.84 21.21
CA SER A 959 8.07 28.72 22.68
C SER A 959 6.88 27.88 23.17
N SER A 960 5.72 28.01 22.51
CA SER A 960 4.55 27.18 22.83
C SER A 960 4.83 25.71 22.65
N LEU A 961 5.45 25.32 21.52
CA LEU A 961 5.80 23.94 21.21
C LEU A 961 6.99 23.43 22.03
N GLU A 962 7.95 24.29 22.37
CA GLU A 962 9.07 23.93 23.21
C GLU A 962 8.60 23.49 24.60
N ASN A 963 7.73 24.27 25.22
CA ASN A 963 7.14 23.91 26.52
C ASN A 963 6.38 22.59 26.46
N GLU A 964 5.68 22.33 25.35
CA GLU A 964 4.86 21.15 25.19
C GLU A 964 5.69 19.88 24.94
N VAL A 965 6.74 19.98 24.11
CA VAL A 965 7.51 18.82 23.64
C VAL A 965 8.70 18.50 24.57
N PHE A 966 9.33 19.50 25.13
CA PHE A 966 10.60 19.34 25.86
C PHE A 966 10.52 19.56 27.39
N PHE A 967 9.52 20.29 27.87
CA PHE A 967 9.42 20.68 29.29
C PHE A 967 8.14 20.25 30.01
N LYS A 968 7.19 19.66 29.32
CA LYS A 968 5.99 19.10 29.95
C LYS A 968 6.41 17.98 30.91
N LYS A 969 6.25 18.17 32.22
CA LYS A 969 6.40 17.11 33.22
C LYS A 969 5.23 16.14 33.03
N ASP A 970 5.56 14.84 32.88
CA ASP A 970 4.58 13.73 32.82
C ASP A 970 3.72 13.68 34.08
#